data_c8809a21fa6e1d0b40d145ed85dc7b9e
#
_entry.id   c8809a21fa6e1d0b40d145ed85dc7b9e
#
_cell.length_a   1.000
_cell.length_b   1.000
_cell.length_c   1.000
_cell.angle_alpha   90.00
_cell.angle_beta   90.00
_cell.angle_gamma   90.00
#
_symmetry.space_group_name_H-M   'P 1'
#
loop_
_entity.id
_entity.type
_entity.pdbx_description
1 polymer ?
#
loop_
_entity_poly.entity_id
_entity_poly.type
_entity_poly.pdbx_seq_one_letter_code
_entity_poly.pdbx_strand_id
1 'polypeptide(L)'
;MTESTTIRWEQDETGVVTLVLDDPNQSANTMNQAFRDSIEAVADRAEAEKDSIRGIIYASAKKTFFAGGDLKDMIRIGPENAQAAFDAGTAIKRSLRRIETLGKPVVAAINGAALGGGYEIALASHHRVALDAPGSRIGLPEVTLGLLPAGGGVTRTVRLMGIADALLKVLLQGTQYTPQRALENGLVHEVAATREEMLEKARAFIDANPESQQPWDVKGYRIPGGTPSNPKFAANLPAFPSNLKKQLAGAPMPAPRNILAAAVEGSQVDFETALTIEARYFTELVTGQVSKNMIQAFFFDLQAVNSGASRPKGIEERQIHKVAVLGAGMMGAGIAYSCARAGIDVVLKDVSVEAAAKGKAYSEKLLAKALSRGRTTEAKRDELLARITPTGDPADLAGCDAVIEAVFEDTALKHKVFQEIQDIIEPDALLCSNTSTLPITVLAEGVSRPVDFIGLHFFSPVDKMPLVEIIKGEKTGDEALARAFDLVRRIKKTPIVVNDSRGFFTSRVIGQFINEGVAMVGEGVEPASVEQAAAQAGYPAKVLSLMDELTLTLPRKIRNETKRAVEEAGGTWPGHPSDAVIDRMVDEFGRPGRSGGAGFYEYDENGGRTRLWPGLREHFTKPDTDIPFADMQERMLFSEALDSVRCLEENVLITVADANIGSIMGIGFPAWTGGVLQYINGYEGGLPGFVARARELAERYGDRFLPPALLVEKAEKGETFHD
;
A
#
# COMPACT_ATOMS: atom_id res chain seq x y z
N MET A 1 -6.08 -18.36 38.95
CA MET A 1 -5.69 -17.22 38.10
C MET A 1 -7.00 -16.60 37.66
N THR A 2 -7.30 -15.38 38.06
CA THR A 2 -8.47 -14.64 37.59
C THR A 2 -8.23 -14.42 36.09
N GLU A 3 -9.04 -15.05 35.24
CA GLU A 3 -9.02 -14.80 33.77
C GLU A 3 -9.18 -13.30 33.54
N SER A 4 -8.23 -12.69 32.84
CA SER A 4 -8.25 -11.27 32.55
C SER A 4 -9.33 -11.03 31.51
N THR A 5 -10.47 -10.51 31.91
CA THR A 5 -11.54 -10.14 30.98
C THR A 5 -11.14 -8.94 30.15
N THR A 6 -11.41 -8.97 28.85
CA THR A 6 -11.22 -7.82 27.93
C THR A 6 -12.47 -6.96 27.79
N ILE A 7 -13.57 -7.32 28.45
CA ILE A 7 -14.82 -6.57 28.45
C ILE A 7 -15.29 -6.43 29.90
N ARG A 8 -15.38 -5.19 30.38
CA ARG A 8 -15.99 -4.90 31.68
C ARG A 8 -17.48 -4.62 31.51
N TRP A 9 -18.28 -5.20 32.44
CA TRP A 9 -19.71 -4.97 32.52
C TRP A 9 -20.01 -3.92 33.56
N GLU A 10 -20.53 -2.77 33.14
CA GLU A 10 -20.91 -1.65 34.01
C GLU A 10 -22.40 -1.36 33.82
N GLN A 11 -23.23 -1.70 34.82
CA GLN A 11 -24.67 -1.44 34.79
C GLN A 11 -24.99 -0.26 35.73
N ASP A 12 -25.72 0.73 35.22
CA ASP A 12 -26.15 1.85 36.03
C ASP A 12 -27.52 1.62 36.69
N GLU A 13 -27.94 2.58 37.53
CA GLU A 13 -29.19 2.51 38.27
C GLU A 13 -30.43 2.48 37.37
N THR A 14 -30.32 2.91 36.11
CA THR A 14 -31.42 2.90 35.13
C THR A 14 -31.53 1.58 34.39
N GLY A 15 -30.61 0.63 34.61
CA GLY A 15 -30.54 -0.66 33.91
C GLY A 15 -29.82 -0.61 32.54
N VAL A 16 -29.18 0.51 32.22
CA VAL A 16 -28.33 0.55 31.02
C VAL A 16 -26.97 -0.08 31.31
N VAL A 17 -26.59 -1.05 30.50
CA VAL A 17 -25.30 -1.77 30.58
C VAL A 17 -24.31 -1.15 29.63
N THR A 18 -23.17 -0.70 30.12
CA THR A 18 -22.02 -0.32 29.28
C THR A 18 -21.02 -1.47 29.27
N LEU A 19 -20.80 -2.03 28.10
CA LEU A 19 -19.75 -3.02 27.81
C LEU A 19 -18.48 -2.28 27.44
N VAL A 20 -17.58 -2.11 28.41
CA VAL A 20 -16.33 -1.36 28.21
C VAL A 20 -15.26 -2.31 27.68
N LEU A 21 -14.92 -2.13 26.40
CA LEU A 21 -13.85 -2.84 25.71
C LEU A 21 -12.49 -2.35 26.21
N ASP A 22 -11.74 -3.20 26.89
CA ASP A 22 -10.49 -2.84 27.55
C ASP A 22 -9.58 -4.05 27.75
N ASP A 23 -8.85 -4.45 26.69
CA ASP A 23 -7.83 -5.51 26.82
C ASP A 23 -6.63 -4.97 27.61
N PRO A 24 -6.38 -5.48 28.84
CA PRO A 24 -5.31 -4.96 29.68
C PRO A 24 -3.90 -5.28 29.15
N ASN A 25 -3.79 -6.23 28.23
CA ASN A 25 -2.52 -6.72 27.71
C ASN A 25 -2.13 -6.05 26.38
N GLN A 26 -3.01 -5.19 25.81
CA GLN A 26 -2.77 -4.55 24.51
C GLN A 26 -3.08 -3.07 24.55
N SER A 27 -2.41 -2.30 23.69
CA SER A 27 -2.67 -0.87 23.52
C SER A 27 -3.98 -0.57 22.76
N ALA A 28 -4.48 -1.54 22.01
CA ALA A 28 -5.74 -1.51 21.28
C ALA A 28 -6.53 -2.80 21.50
N ASN A 29 -7.84 -2.74 21.46
CA ASN A 29 -8.71 -3.91 21.53
C ASN A 29 -8.66 -4.67 20.19
N THR A 30 -8.51 -6.00 20.25
CA THR A 30 -8.52 -6.89 19.07
C THR A 30 -9.35 -8.15 19.33
N MET A 31 -9.82 -8.81 18.27
CA MET A 31 -10.54 -10.09 18.36
C MET A 31 -9.58 -11.27 18.58
N ASN A 32 -8.85 -11.25 19.70
CA ASN A 32 -8.00 -12.34 20.18
C ASN A 32 -8.81 -13.41 20.96
N GLN A 33 -8.15 -14.45 21.50
CA GLN A 33 -8.82 -15.50 22.29
C GLN A 33 -9.51 -14.92 23.53
N ALA A 34 -8.84 -14.02 24.27
CA ALA A 34 -9.40 -13.43 25.47
C ALA A 34 -10.68 -12.60 25.19
N PHE A 35 -10.75 -11.94 24.04
CA PHE A 35 -11.98 -11.28 23.60
C PHE A 35 -13.09 -12.29 23.28
N ARG A 36 -12.77 -13.41 22.60
CA ARG A 36 -13.76 -14.46 22.30
C ARG A 36 -14.41 -15.01 23.56
N ASP A 37 -13.58 -15.34 24.55
CA ASP A 37 -14.05 -15.85 25.84
C ASP A 37 -14.88 -14.81 26.60
N SER A 38 -14.44 -13.54 26.57
CA SER A 38 -15.14 -12.43 27.22
C SER A 38 -16.50 -12.13 26.58
N ILE A 39 -16.62 -12.13 25.24
CA ILE A 39 -17.89 -11.82 24.56
C ILE A 39 -18.90 -12.95 24.69
N GLU A 40 -18.44 -14.21 24.78
CA GLU A 40 -19.31 -15.35 25.07
C GLU A 40 -19.88 -15.24 26.48
N ALA A 41 -19.05 -14.99 27.50
CA ALA A 41 -19.48 -14.77 28.88
C ALA A 41 -20.44 -13.58 29.00
N VAL A 42 -20.20 -12.47 28.24
CA VAL A 42 -21.11 -11.32 28.18
C VAL A 42 -22.46 -11.73 27.60
N ALA A 43 -22.48 -12.53 26.52
CA ALA A 43 -23.72 -12.97 25.90
C ALA A 43 -24.52 -13.85 26.86
N ASP A 44 -23.87 -14.82 27.58
CA ASP A 44 -24.49 -15.65 28.59
C ASP A 44 -25.11 -14.81 29.70
N ARG A 45 -24.36 -13.83 30.22
CA ARG A 45 -24.85 -12.92 31.28
C ARG A 45 -26.01 -12.06 30.79
N ALA A 46 -25.93 -11.53 29.57
CA ALA A 46 -26.98 -10.68 29.01
C ALA A 46 -28.31 -11.43 28.87
N GLU A 47 -28.26 -12.70 28.47
CA GLU A 47 -29.46 -13.57 28.40
C GLU A 47 -30.01 -13.90 29.80
N ALA A 48 -29.13 -14.21 30.75
CA ALA A 48 -29.54 -14.52 32.14
C ALA A 48 -30.14 -13.31 32.87
N GLU A 49 -29.61 -12.12 32.66
CA GLU A 49 -30.02 -10.89 33.32
C GLU A 49 -30.94 -10.01 32.44
N LYS A 50 -31.49 -10.52 31.34
CA LYS A 50 -32.23 -9.78 30.32
C LYS A 50 -33.30 -8.85 30.87
N ASP A 51 -34.05 -9.28 31.91
CA ASP A 51 -35.16 -8.51 32.48
C ASP A 51 -34.69 -7.27 33.24
N SER A 52 -33.45 -7.28 33.75
CA SER A 52 -32.84 -6.12 34.43
C SER A 52 -32.18 -5.15 33.45
N ILE A 53 -31.99 -5.56 32.19
CA ILE A 53 -31.31 -4.77 31.16
C ILE A 53 -32.33 -3.91 30.42
N ARG A 54 -32.09 -2.60 30.41
CA ARG A 54 -32.87 -1.63 29.62
C ARG A 54 -32.28 -1.42 28.22
N GLY A 55 -30.95 -1.47 28.09
CA GLY A 55 -30.21 -1.36 26.85
C GLY A 55 -28.73 -1.59 27.06
N ILE A 56 -28.00 -1.76 25.98
CA ILE A 56 -26.56 -2.07 25.99
C ILE A 56 -25.81 -1.03 25.16
N ILE A 57 -24.69 -0.54 25.70
CA ILE A 57 -23.76 0.38 25.00
C ILE A 57 -22.39 -0.30 24.90
N TYR A 58 -21.88 -0.52 23.68
CA TYR A 58 -20.47 -0.83 23.49
C TYR A 58 -19.66 0.48 23.54
N ALA A 59 -18.69 0.56 24.43
CA ALA A 59 -17.75 1.68 24.55
C ALA A 59 -16.31 1.16 24.71
N SER A 60 -15.31 1.99 24.47
CA SER A 60 -13.91 1.59 24.64
C SER A 60 -13.19 2.47 25.66
N ALA A 61 -12.35 1.85 26.50
CA ALA A 61 -11.41 2.55 27.37
C ALA A 61 -10.13 3.02 26.65
N LYS A 62 -9.86 2.51 25.44
CA LYS A 62 -8.69 2.85 24.64
C LYS A 62 -8.91 4.11 23.79
N LYS A 63 -7.83 4.63 23.17
CA LYS A 63 -7.91 5.73 22.18
C LYS A 63 -8.69 5.32 20.91
N THR A 64 -8.62 4.06 20.53
CA THR A 64 -9.40 3.47 19.44
C THR A 64 -10.62 2.76 20.00
N PHE A 65 -11.67 2.62 19.20
CA PHE A 65 -12.81 1.80 19.58
C PHE A 65 -12.39 0.32 19.59
N PHE A 66 -11.94 -0.17 18.41
CA PHE A 66 -11.48 -1.55 18.26
C PHE A 66 -10.71 -1.71 16.94
N ALA A 67 -9.56 -2.40 16.97
CA ALA A 67 -8.61 -2.44 15.86
C ALA A 67 -8.81 -3.62 14.88
N GLY A 68 -9.79 -4.49 15.10
CA GLY A 68 -10.08 -5.62 14.23
C GLY A 68 -9.57 -6.97 14.74
N GLY A 69 -9.31 -7.92 13.84
CA GLY A 69 -8.77 -9.23 14.17
C GLY A 69 -7.32 -9.17 14.64
N ASP A 70 -6.91 -10.17 15.42
CA ASP A 70 -5.50 -10.30 15.83
C ASP A 70 -4.67 -10.89 14.68
N LEU A 71 -3.93 -10.03 13.99
CA LEU A 71 -3.11 -10.42 12.84
C LEU A 71 -1.90 -11.28 13.22
N LYS A 72 -1.45 -11.21 14.49
CA LYS A 72 -0.38 -12.09 15.02
C LYS A 72 -0.83 -13.54 15.10
N ASP A 73 -2.11 -13.75 15.41
CA ASP A 73 -2.71 -15.09 15.40
C ASP A 73 -3.02 -15.53 13.96
N MET A 74 -3.62 -14.64 13.16
CA MET A 74 -4.05 -14.96 11.80
C MET A 74 -2.91 -15.36 10.86
N ILE A 75 -1.73 -14.75 10.98
CA ILE A 75 -0.58 -15.10 10.13
C ILE A 75 -0.09 -16.53 10.34
N ARG A 76 -0.41 -17.15 11.47
CA ARG A 76 0.00 -18.53 11.86
C ARG A 76 -1.00 -19.60 11.48
N ILE A 77 -2.21 -19.22 11.04
CA ILE A 77 -3.27 -20.19 10.72
C ILE A 77 -2.96 -20.85 9.38
N GLY A 78 -2.55 -22.10 9.35
CA GLY A 78 -2.35 -22.89 8.15
C GLY A 78 -3.56 -23.75 7.76
N PRO A 79 -3.48 -24.49 6.65
CA PRO A 79 -4.56 -25.38 6.19
C PRO A 79 -4.97 -26.44 7.24
N GLU A 80 -4.03 -26.90 8.07
CA GLU A 80 -4.25 -27.84 9.17
C GLU A 80 -5.16 -27.27 10.28
N ASN A 81 -5.23 -25.95 10.38
CA ASN A 81 -6.04 -25.24 11.37
C ASN A 81 -7.41 -24.79 10.83
N ALA A 82 -7.79 -25.18 9.60
CA ALA A 82 -8.98 -24.65 8.92
C ALA A 82 -10.28 -24.81 9.73
N GLN A 83 -10.50 -25.99 10.33
CA GLN A 83 -11.68 -26.23 11.16
C GLN A 83 -11.69 -25.34 12.41
N ALA A 84 -10.55 -25.21 13.10
CA ALA A 84 -10.44 -24.37 14.29
C ALA A 84 -10.69 -22.88 13.97
N ALA A 85 -10.18 -22.40 12.83
CA ALA A 85 -10.42 -21.05 12.37
C ALA A 85 -11.90 -20.78 12.04
N PHE A 86 -12.55 -21.75 11.38
CA PHE A 86 -13.98 -21.70 11.09
C PHE A 86 -14.82 -21.64 12.37
N ASP A 87 -14.52 -22.52 13.33
CA ASP A 87 -15.24 -22.62 14.59
C ASP A 87 -15.08 -21.35 15.45
N ALA A 88 -13.85 -20.83 15.53
CA ALA A 88 -13.54 -19.59 16.26
C ALA A 88 -14.29 -18.37 15.68
N GLY A 89 -14.28 -18.22 14.36
CA GLY A 89 -15.03 -17.14 13.67
C GLY A 89 -16.54 -17.29 13.85
N THR A 90 -17.05 -18.52 13.83
CA THR A 90 -18.47 -18.81 14.04
C THR A 90 -18.90 -18.52 15.49
N ALA A 91 -18.06 -18.82 16.48
CA ALA A 91 -18.34 -18.53 17.89
C ALA A 91 -18.50 -17.03 18.14
N ILE A 92 -17.59 -16.19 17.62
CA ILE A 92 -17.70 -14.72 17.73
C ILE A 92 -19.03 -14.24 17.14
N LYS A 93 -19.36 -14.66 15.94
CA LYS A 93 -20.61 -14.26 15.25
C LYS A 93 -21.85 -14.68 16.04
N ARG A 94 -21.83 -15.86 16.64
CA ARG A 94 -22.91 -16.35 17.50
C ARG A 94 -23.08 -15.46 18.72
N SER A 95 -22.01 -15.13 19.42
CA SER A 95 -22.07 -14.28 20.61
C SER A 95 -22.57 -12.88 20.30
N LEU A 96 -22.06 -12.25 19.23
CA LEU A 96 -22.56 -10.97 18.75
C LEU A 96 -24.04 -11.04 18.35
N ARG A 97 -24.47 -12.12 17.69
CA ARG A 97 -25.85 -12.32 17.27
C ARG A 97 -26.82 -12.49 18.45
N ARG A 98 -26.41 -13.22 19.48
CA ARG A 98 -27.21 -13.38 20.73
C ARG A 98 -27.48 -12.03 21.40
N ILE A 99 -26.49 -11.15 21.46
CA ILE A 99 -26.63 -9.79 21.99
C ILE A 99 -27.52 -8.94 21.07
N GLU A 100 -27.29 -8.99 19.76
CA GLU A 100 -28.06 -8.29 18.73
C GLU A 100 -29.56 -8.63 18.77
N THR A 101 -29.89 -9.90 19.04
CA THR A 101 -31.28 -10.40 19.08
C THR A 101 -31.86 -10.51 20.49
N LEU A 102 -31.22 -9.96 21.50
CA LEU A 102 -31.67 -9.99 22.88
C LEU A 102 -33.06 -9.34 23.09
N GLY A 103 -33.52 -8.53 22.13
CA GLY A 103 -34.77 -7.76 22.22
C GLY A 103 -34.61 -6.48 23.04
N LYS A 104 -33.39 -6.03 23.25
CA LYS A 104 -33.04 -4.78 23.92
C LYS A 104 -32.25 -3.90 22.95
N PRO A 105 -32.34 -2.57 23.02
CA PRO A 105 -31.54 -1.67 22.19
C PRO A 105 -30.04 -1.84 22.50
N VAL A 106 -29.24 -1.98 21.44
CA VAL A 106 -27.78 -2.08 21.49
C VAL A 106 -27.20 -0.93 20.68
N VAL A 107 -26.30 -0.15 21.28
CA VAL A 107 -25.68 1.02 20.66
C VAL A 107 -24.17 0.90 20.68
N ALA A 108 -23.50 1.19 19.57
CA ALA A 108 -22.06 1.35 19.51
C ALA A 108 -21.67 2.83 19.66
N ALA A 109 -20.99 3.15 20.76
CA ALA A 109 -20.40 4.46 21.03
C ALA A 109 -18.93 4.46 20.55
N ILE A 110 -18.72 4.82 19.30
CA ILE A 110 -17.45 4.69 18.57
C ILE A 110 -16.57 5.91 18.88
N ASN A 111 -15.65 5.77 19.84
CA ASN A 111 -14.81 6.88 20.32
C ASN A 111 -13.51 7.11 19.53
N GLY A 112 -13.27 6.36 18.48
CA GLY A 112 -12.04 6.41 17.69
C GLY A 112 -12.10 5.49 16.48
N ALA A 113 -10.96 4.91 16.09
CA ALA A 113 -10.93 3.97 14.98
C ALA A 113 -11.74 2.70 15.30
N ALA A 114 -12.68 2.36 14.41
CA ALA A 114 -13.46 1.11 14.39
C ALA A 114 -13.21 0.45 13.03
N LEU A 115 -12.23 -0.44 12.97
CA LEU A 115 -11.78 -1.06 11.74
C LEU A 115 -11.96 -2.59 11.80
N GLY A 116 -12.35 -3.18 10.67
CA GLY A 116 -12.52 -4.61 10.58
C GLY A 116 -13.49 -5.13 11.63
N GLY A 117 -13.05 -6.12 12.44
CA GLY A 117 -13.84 -6.65 13.54
C GLY A 117 -14.43 -5.61 14.49
N GLY A 118 -13.76 -4.46 14.64
CA GLY A 118 -14.29 -3.35 15.45
C GLY A 118 -15.53 -2.70 14.81
N TYR A 119 -15.55 -2.56 13.50
CA TYR A 119 -16.75 -2.08 12.84
C TYR A 119 -17.82 -3.18 12.71
N GLU A 120 -17.43 -4.46 12.72
CA GLU A 120 -18.37 -5.58 12.75
C GLU A 120 -19.15 -5.66 14.08
N ILE A 121 -18.52 -5.34 15.23
CA ILE A 121 -19.20 -5.10 16.50
C ILE A 121 -20.21 -3.97 16.38
N ALA A 122 -19.82 -2.87 15.77
CA ALA A 122 -20.71 -1.74 15.55
C ALA A 122 -21.86 -2.06 14.60
N LEU A 123 -21.65 -2.87 13.56
CA LEU A 123 -22.70 -3.35 12.65
C LEU A 123 -23.69 -4.31 13.34
N ALA A 124 -23.25 -5.05 14.36
CA ALA A 124 -24.11 -5.88 15.21
C ALA A 124 -24.90 -5.07 16.25
N SER A 125 -24.74 -3.73 16.27
CA SER A 125 -25.50 -2.83 17.11
C SER A 125 -26.64 -2.17 16.32
N HIS A 126 -27.78 -1.92 16.96
CA HIS A 126 -28.96 -1.31 16.33
C HIS A 126 -28.69 0.15 15.96
N HIS A 127 -27.85 0.85 16.74
CA HIS A 127 -27.50 2.24 16.50
C HIS A 127 -25.99 2.46 16.66
N ARG A 128 -25.43 3.39 15.90
CA ARG A 128 -24.01 3.71 15.87
C ARG A 128 -23.79 5.21 15.95
N VAL A 129 -23.13 5.67 17.01
CA VAL A 129 -22.74 7.07 17.22
C VAL A 129 -21.22 7.16 17.15
N ALA A 130 -20.67 7.98 16.26
CA ALA A 130 -19.24 8.12 16.07
C ALA A 130 -18.73 9.48 16.59
N LEU A 131 -17.63 9.46 17.33
CA LEU A 131 -16.93 10.67 17.77
C LEU A 131 -16.11 11.26 16.63
N ASP A 132 -16.30 12.53 16.31
CA ASP A 132 -15.50 13.28 15.34
C ASP A 132 -14.18 13.73 15.98
N ALA A 133 -13.25 12.80 16.10
CA ALA A 133 -11.94 13.04 16.68
C ALA A 133 -10.81 12.79 15.67
N PRO A 134 -9.66 13.46 15.83
CA PRO A 134 -8.48 13.19 15.00
C PRO A 134 -8.10 11.71 15.05
N GLY A 135 -7.94 11.09 13.87
CA GLY A 135 -7.60 9.67 13.75
C GLY A 135 -8.77 8.71 13.79
N SER A 136 -10.01 9.15 14.07
CA SER A 136 -11.21 8.30 13.94
C SER A 136 -11.36 7.83 12.50
N ARG A 137 -11.49 6.50 12.33
CA ARG A 137 -11.69 5.82 11.04
C ARG A 137 -12.68 4.69 11.20
N ILE A 138 -13.57 4.54 10.23
CA ILE A 138 -14.65 3.56 10.23
C ILE A 138 -14.61 2.80 8.91
N GLY A 139 -14.58 1.47 8.96
CA GLY A 139 -14.57 0.67 7.73
C GLY A 139 -14.14 -0.78 7.91
N LEU A 140 -14.15 -1.51 6.79
CA LEU A 140 -13.81 -2.93 6.68
C LEU A 140 -12.61 -3.09 5.70
N PRO A 141 -11.37 -2.90 6.19
CA PRO A 141 -10.18 -2.87 5.34
C PRO A 141 -9.59 -4.25 5.02
N GLU A 142 -10.21 -5.36 5.40
CA GLU A 142 -9.68 -6.72 5.35
C GLU A 142 -9.19 -7.13 3.95
N VAL A 143 -9.82 -6.64 2.89
CA VAL A 143 -9.41 -6.91 1.50
C VAL A 143 -7.98 -6.46 1.22
N THR A 144 -7.50 -5.42 1.89
CA THR A 144 -6.12 -4.91 1.76
C THR A 144 -5.08 -5.81 2.40
N LEU A 145 -5.52 -6.80 3.20
CA LEU A 145 -4.71 -7.83 3.83
C LEU A 145 -4.96 -9.23 3.24
N GLY A 146 -5.63 -9.30 2.08
CA GLY A 146 -5.97 -10.57 1.45
C GLY A 146 -7.05 -11.38 2.19
N LEU A 147 -7.86 -10.72 3.02
CA LEU A 147 -8.93 -11.30 3.83
C LEU A 147 -10.29 -10.71 3.44
N LEU A 148 -11.35 -11.20 4.08
CA LEU A 148 -12.69 -10.61 4.07
C LEU A 148 -13.18 -10.35 5.50
N PRO A 149 -14.12 -9.42 5.73
CA PRO A 149 -14.75 -9.22 7.02
C PRO A 149 -15.53 -10.48 7.44
N ALA A 150 -15.15 -11.09 8.55
CA ALA A 150 -15.64 -12.41 8.96
C ALA A 150 -16.39 -12.47 10.31
N GLY A 151 -16.55 -11.35 10.98
CA GLY A 151 -17.41 -11.19 12.16
C GLY A 151 -18.87 -10.88 11.84
N GLY A 152 -19.27 -11.08 10.59
CA GLY A 152 -20.59 -10.74 10.06
C GLY A 152 -20.60 -9.46 9.21
N GLY A 153 -19.42 -8.93 8.87
CA GLY A 153 -19.27 -7.67 8.17
C GLY A 153 -19.79 -7.70 6.73
N VAL A 154 -19.51 -8.75 5.97
CA VAL A 154 -20.08 -8.89 4.60
C VAL A 154 -21.61 -9.01 4.70
N THR A 155 -22.08 -9.90 5.55
CA THR A 155 -23.49 -10.22 5.72
C THR A 155 -24.31 -9.01 6.14
N ARG A 156 -23.84 -8.23 7.15
CA ARG A 156 -24.56 -7.04 7.66
C ARG A 156 -24.44 -5.86 6.70
N THR A 157 -23.29 -5.63 6.10
CA THR A 157 -23.12 -4.51 5.15
C THR A 157 -24.00 -4.70 3.91
N VAL A 158 -24.09 -5.92 3.37
CA VAL A 158 -24.98 -6.22 2.24
C VAL A 158 -26.44 -5.99 2.62
N ARG A 159 -26.85 -6.37 3.82
CA ARG A 159 -28.21 -6.13 4.30
C ARG A 159 -28.47 -4.65 4.59
N LEU A 160 -27.47 -3.93 5.10
CA LEU A 160 -27.61 -2.51 5.40
C LEU A 160 -27.82 -1.65 4.15
N MET A 161 -27.03 -1.86 3.10
CA MET A 161 -26.93 -0.93 1.96
C MET A 161 -27.12 -1.57 0.58
N GLY A 162 -27.36 -2.89 0.52
CA GLY A 162 -27.48 -3.64 -0.71
C GLY A 162 -26.16 -4.11 -1.29
N ILE A 163 -26.21 -5.10 -2.20
CA ILE A 163 -25.02 -5.76 -2.74
C ILE A 163 -24.10 -4.77 -3.46
N ALA A 164 -24.65 -3.95 -4.35
CA ALA A 164 -23.84 -3.05 -5.18
C ALA A 164 -23.07 -2.01 -4.35
N ASP A 165 -23.76 -1.32 -3.45
CA ASP A 165 -23.16 -0.28 -2.62
C ASP A 165 -22.18 -0.88 -1.59
N ALA A 166 -22.52 -2.03 -0.99
CA ALA A 166 -21.64 -2.76 -0.10
C ALA A 166 -20.30 -3.12 -0.78
N LEU A 167 -20.36 -3.67 -1.99
CA LEU A 167 -19.15 -4.05 -2.74
C LEU A 167 -18.34 -2.83 -3.17
N LEU A 168 -18.98 -1.83 -3.79
CA LEU A 168 -18.27 -0.72 -4.43
C LEU A 168 -17.77 0.35 -3.45
N LYS A 169 -18.48 0.58 -2.34
CA LYS A 169 -18.13 1.62 -1.36
C LYS A 169 -17.32 1.11 -0.19
N VAL A 170 -17.52 -0.15 0.24
CA VAL A 170 -16.95 -0.66 1.49
C VAL A 170 -16.04 -1.86 1.27
N LEU A 171 -16.58 -2.99 0.79
CA LEU A 171 -15.96 -4.31 0.92
C LEU A 171 -14.79 -4.54 -0.05
N LEU A 172 -14.89 -4.10 -1.33
CA LEU A 172 -13.85 -4.32 -2.33
C LEU A 172 -12.75 -3.26 -2.32
N GLN A 173 -12.99 -2.12 -1.68
CA GLN A 173 -12.04 -1.02 -1.62
C GLN A 173 -11.28 -0.98 -0.29
N GLY A 174 -11.84 -1.58 0.77
CA GLY A 174 -11.28 -1.46 2.12
C GLY A 174 -11.22 -0.01 2.61
N THR A 175 -12.15 0.83 2.15
CA THR A 175 -12.15 2.27 2.44
C THR A 175 -12.35 2.54 3.92
N GLN A 176 -11.50 3.40 4.47
CA GLN A 176 -11.60 3.89 5.85
C GLN A 176 -12.16 5.31 5.84
N TYR A 177 -13.40 5.45 6.30
CA TYR A 177 -14.12 6.71 6.31
C TYR A 177 -13.82 7.54 7.58
N THR A 178 -13.80 8.87 7.46
CA THR A 178 -13.95 9.75 8.62
C THR A 178 -15.38 9.66 9.16
N PRO A 179 -15.66 10.00 10.44
CA PRO A 179 -17.00 9.94 11.00
C PRO A 179 -18.06 10.64 10.15
N GLN A 180 -17.77 11.83 9.66
CA GLN A 180 -18.69 12.59 8.81
C GLN A 180 -18.97 11.88 7.48
N ARG A 181 -17.94 11.32 6.85
CA ARG A 181 -18.10 10.55 5.62
C ARG A 181 -18.81 9.20 5.84
N ALA A 182 -18.61 8.60 7.01
CA ALA A 182 -19.35 7.41 7.41
C ALA A 182 -20.85 7.69 7.56
N LEU A 183 -21.21 8.84 8.14
CA LEU A 183 -22.59 9.33 8.23
C LEU A 183 -23.21 9.53 6.84
N GLU A 184 -22.53 10.25 5.94
CA GLU A 184 -22.97 10.49 4.56
C GLU A 184 -23.21 9.19 3.76
N ASN A 185 -22.48 8.13 4.09
CA ASN A 185 -22.62 6.81 3.44
C ASN A 185 -23.53 5.84 4.21
N GLY A 186 -24.17 6.26 5.29
CA GLY A 186 -25.09 5.42 6.07
C GLY A 186 -24.40 4.34 6.91
N LEU A 187 -23.11 4.47 7.15
CA LEU A 187 -22.34 3.52 7.97
C LEU A 187 -22.50 3.79 9.47
N VAL A 188 -22.71 5.04 9.86
CA VAL A 188 -23.11 5.44 11.21
C VAL A 188 -24.39 6.27 11.14
N HIS A 189 -25.11 6.36 12.26
CA HIS A 189 -26.39 7.06 12.33
C HIS A 189 -26.20 8.51 12.79
N GLU A 190 -25.24 8.75 13.67
CA GLU A 190 -24.94 10.05 14.24
C GLU A 190 -23.45 10.28 14.42
N VAL A 191 -23.07 11.55 14.46
CA VAL A 191 -21.72 12.01 14.80
C VAL A 191 -21.83 12.92 16.02
N ALA A 192 -20.87 12.81 16.94
CA ALA A 192 -20.76 13.62 18.15
C ALA A 192 -19.43 14.38 18.17
N ALA A 193 -19.43 15.57 18.73
CA ALA A 193 -18.23 16.40 18.86
C ALA A 193 -17.41 16.04 20.11
N THR A 194 -18.07 15.54 21.17
CA THR A 194 -17.41 15.14 22.42
C THR A 194 -17.82 13.73 22.84
N ARG A 195 -17.04 13.13 23.75
CA ARG A 195 -17.32 11.80 24.29
C ARG A 195 -18.63 11.80 25.11
N GLU A 196 -18.87 12.87 25.84
CA GLU A 196 -20.10 13.07 26.62
C GLU A 196 -21.33 13.10 25.71
N GLU A 197 -21.30 13.91 24.67
CA GLU A 197 -22.39 14.00 23.68
C GLU A 197 -22.62 12.62 22.99
N MET A 198 -21.55 11.89 22.68
CA MET A 198 -21.65 10.55 22.08
C MET A 198 -22.42 9.58 23.00
N LEU A 199 -22.12 9.59 24.30
CA LEU A 199 -22.80 8.73 25.29
C LEU A 199 -24.24 9.22 25.58
N GLU A 200 -24.47 10.52 25.58
CA GLU A 200 -25.83 11.10 25.69
C GLU A 200 -26.72 10.66 24.53
N LYS A 201 -26.22 10.74 23.29
CA LYS A 201 -26.93 10.26 22.10
C LYS A 201 -27.21 8.75 22.17
N ALA A 202 -26.22 7.97 22.63
CA ALA A 202 -26.42 6.54 22.81
C ALA A 202 -27.54 6.22 23.82
N ARG A 203 -27.59 6.92 24.96
CA ARG A 203 -28.67 6.81 25.96
C ARG A 203 -30.02 7.28 25.43
N ALA A 204 -30.06 8.40 24.74
CA ALA A 204 -31.26 8.93 24.12
C ALA A 204 -31.89 7.94 23.14
N PHE A 205 -31.06 7.22 22.36
CA PHE A 205 -31.56 6.15 21.48
C PHE A 205 -32.20 5.01 22.29
N ILE A 206 -31.55 4.56 23.37
CA ILE A 206 -32.08 3.50 24.24
C ILE A 206 -33.41 3.91 24.84
N ASP A 207 -33.54 5.16 25.31
CA ASP A 207 -34.76 5.69 25.92
C ASP A 207 -35.92 5.76 24.93
N ALA A 208 -35.63 6.13 23.69
CA ALA A 208 -36.63 6.27 22.64
C ALA A 208 -37.01 4.90 21.97
N ASN A 209 -36.21 3.87 22.13
CA ASN A 209 -36.39 2.60 21.43
C ASN A 209 -36.26 1.40 22.39
N PRO A 210 -37.17 1.23 23.36
CA PRO A 210 -37.07 0.20 24.40
C PRO A 210 -37.08 -1.24 23.84
N GLU A 211 -37.62 -1.43 22.65
CA GLU A 211 -37.58 -2.66 21.89
C GLU A 211 -36.94 -2.37 20.51
N SER A 212 -35.76 -2.95 20.26
CA SER A 212 -35.05 -2.73 19.00
C SER A 212 -34.80 -4.03 18.28
N GLN A 213 -34.92 -3.99 16.97
CA GLN A 213 -34.57 -5.07 16.05
C GLN A 213 -33.78 -4.51 14.89
N GLN A 214 -32.88 -5.32 14.35
CA GLN A 214 -32.22 -4.98 13.09
C GLN A 214 -33.23 -4.97 11.93
N PRO A 215 -33.05 -4.14 10.91
CA PRO A 215 -33.97 -4.10 9.77
C PRO A 215 -34.20 -5.48 9.13
N TRP A 216 -33.14 -6.30 9.06
CA TRP A 216 -33.18 -7.64 8.47
C TRP A 216 -33.86 -8.71 9.34
N ASP A 217 -34.16 -8.42 10.58
CA ASP A 217 -34.93 -9.27 11.48
C ASP A 217 -36.44 -8.97 11.46
N VAL A 218 -36.81 -7.85 10.85
CA VAL A 218 -38.21 -7.47 10.69
C VAL A 218 -38.86 -8.29 9.58
N LYS A 219 -40.04 -8.86 9.88
CA LYS A 219 -40.79 -9.65 8.89
C LYS A 219 -41.08 -8.83 7.62
N GLY A 220 -40.72 -9.40 6.50
CA GLY A 220 -40.93 -8.75 5.17
C GLY A 220 -39.79 -7.84 4.72
N TYR A 221 -38.69 -7.79 5.49
CA TYR A 221 -37.50 -7.08 5.09
C TYR A 221 -37.00 -7.53 3.70
N ARG A 222 -36.49 -6.57 2.92
CA ARG A 222 -35.88 -6.82 1.61
C ARG A 222 -34.57 -6.09 1.50
N ILE A 223 -33.52 -6.79 1.02
CA ILE A 223 -32.21 -6.18 0.79
C ILE A 223 -32.33 -5.00 -0.19
N PRO A 224 -31.79 -3.81 0.14
CA PRO A 224 -31.82 -2.65 -0.74
C PRO A 224 -31.21 -2.97 -2.12
N GLY A 225 -31.82 -2.46 -3.19
CA GLY A 225 -31.40 -2.75 -4.58
C GLY A 225 -31.74 -4.14 -5.10
N GLY A 226 -32.22 -5.06 -4.24
CA GLY A 226 -32.63 -6.41 -4.60
C GLY A 226 -31.51 -7.46 -4.52
N THR A 227 -31.87 -8.68 -4.87
CA THR A 227 -31.01 -9.87 -4.86
C THR A 227 -30.99 -10.51 -6.26
N PRO A 228 -30.20 -11.55 -6.52
CA PRO A 228 -30.23 -12.29 -7.80
C PRO A 228 -31.60 -12.79 -8.23
N SER A 229 -32.55 -12.98 -7.30
CA SER A 229 -33.94 -13.32 -7.60
C SER A 229 -34.74 -12.17 -8.23
N ASN A 230 -34.24 -10.93 -8.14
CA ASN A 230 -34.87 -9.77 -8.74
C ASN A 230 -34.37 -9.63 -10.20
N PRO A 231 -35.27 -9.64 -11.25
CA PRO A 231 -34.85 -9.58 -12.65
C PRO A 231 -34.00 -8.34 -13.00
N LYS A 232 -34.29 -7.18 -12.39
CA LYS A 232 -33.49 -5.94 -12.60
C LYS A 232 -32.08 -6.07 -12.07
N PHE A 233 -31.90 -6.69 -10.91
CA PHE A 233 -30.59 -6.95 -10.34
C PHE A 233 -29.85 -8.04 -11.13
N ALA A 234 -30.54 -9.15 -11.43
CA ALA A 234 -30.00 -10.28 -12.17
C ALA A 234 -29.41 -9.87 -13.54
N ALA A 235 -30.08 -8.96 -14.25
CA ALA A 235 -29.59 -8.44 -15.52
C ALA A 235 -28.22 -7.73 -15.42
N ASN A 236 -27.90 -7.14 -14.29
CA ASN A 236 -26.65 -6.44 -14.04
C ASN A 236 -25.59 -7.30 -13.33
N LEU A 237 -25.97 -8.45 -12.79
CA LEU A 237 -25.08 -9.32 -12.01
C LEU A 237 -23.79 -9.73 -12.74
N PRO A 238 -23.82 -10.09 -14.05
CA PRO A 238 -22.61 -10.46 -14.80
C PRO A 238 -21.57 -9.34 -14.90
N ALA A 239 -21.97 -8.07 -14.72
CA ALA A 239 -21.04 -6.94 -14.75
C ALA A 239 -20.08 -6.93 -13.53
N PHE A 240 -20.50 -7.45 -12.38
CA PHE A 240 -19.65 -7.45 -11.18
C PHE A 240 -18.37 -8.30 -11.35
N PRO A 241 -18.43 -9.60 -11.68
CA PRO A 241 -17.22 -10.38 -11.90
C PRO A 241 -16.41 -9.89 -13.09
N SER A 242 -17.05 -9.36 -14.14
CA SER A 242 -16.37 -8.79 -15.30
C SER A 242 -15.55 -7.55 -14.93
N ASN A 243 -16.16 -6.63 -14.18
CA ASN A 243 -15.47 -5.42 -13.71
C ASN A 243 -14.36 -5.77 -12.71
N LEU A 244 -14.60 -6.73 -11.82
CA LEU A 244 -13.60 -7.20 -10.87
C LEU A 244 -12.39 -7.81 -11.59
N LYS A 245 -12.63 -8.68 -12.57
CA LYS A 245 -11.57 -9.25 -13.41
C LYS A 245 -10.76 -8.16 -14.13
N LYS A 246 -11.45 -7.15 -14.67
CA LYS A 246 -10.79 -5.99 -15.32
C LYS A 246 -9.95 -5.19 -14.31
N GLN A 247 -10.47 -4.96 -13.11
CA GLN A 247 -9.76 -4.22 -12.04
C GLN A 247 -8.52 -4.97 -11.56
N LEU A 248 -8.62 -6.28 -11.36
CA LEU A 248 -7.52 -7.12 -10.90
C LEU A 248 -6.56 -7.51 -12.04
N ALA A 249 -6.92 -7.26 -13.31
CA ALA A 249 -6.16 -7.66 -14.50
C ALA A 249 -5.79 -9.17 -14.53
N GLY A 250 -6.46 -10.00 -13.74
CA GLY A 250 -6.19 -11.43 -13.60
C GLY A 250 -5.16 -11.80 -12.52
N ALA A 251 -4.71 -10.84 -11.72
CA ALA A 251 -3.81 -11.09 -10.59
C ALA A 251 -4.38 -12.15 -9.62
N PRO A 252 -3.52 -13.00 -9.00
CA PRO A 252 -3.93 -14.08 -8.11
C PRO A 252 -4.30 -13.55 -6.72
N MET A 253 -5.35 -12.73 -6.65
CA MET A 253 -5.89 -12.14 -5.43
C MET A 253 -7.26 -12.75 -5.13
N PRO A 254 -7.36 -13.74 -4.22
CA PRO A 254 -8.62 -14.45 -3.96
C PRO A 254 -9.63 -13.61 -3.16
N ALA A 255 -9.19 -12.73 -2.26
CA ALA A 255 -10.08 -12.01 -1.35
C ALA A 255 -11.19 -11.20 -2.04
N PRO A 256 -10.96 -10.38 -3.08
CA PRO A 256 -12.03 -9.65 -3.75
C PRO A 256 -13.07 -10.57 -4.39
N ARG A 257 -12.64 -11.71 -4.94
CA ARG A 257 -13.55 -12.71 -5.54
C ARG A 257 -14.40 -13.38 -4.47
N ASN A 258 -13.80 -13.77 -3.35
CA ASN A 258 -14.49 -14.41 -2.23
C ASN A 258 -15.48 -13.44 -1.55
N ILE A 259 -15.14 -12.16 -1.45
CA ILE A 259 -16.06 -11.10 -0.97
C ILE A 259 -17.28 -11.01 -1.89
N LEU A 260 -17.06 -10.95 -3.21
CA LEU A 260 -18.15 -10.91 -4.18
C LEU A 260 -19.06 -12.15 -4.07
N ALA A 261 -18.47 -13.34 -3.99
CA ALA A 261 -19.19 -14.58 -3.83
C ALA A 261 -20.02 -14.62 -2.53
N ALA A 262 -19.41 -14.31 -1.38
CA ALA A 262 -20.09 -14.26 -0.09
C ALA A 262 -21.24 -13.25 -0.07
N ALA A 263 -21.06 -12.06 -0.68
CA ALA A 263 -22.09 -11.03 -0.78
C ALA A 263 -23.29 -11.51 -1.61
N VAL A 264 -23.05 -12.16 -2.75
CA VAL A 264 -24.11 -12.61 -3.68
C VAL A 264 -24.82 -13.84 -3.12
N GLU A 265 -24.09 -14.87 -2.69
CA GLU A 265 -24.65 -16.09 -2.15
C GLU A 265 -25.40 -15.85 -0.83
N GLY A 266 -24.77 -15.09 0.11
CA GLY A 266 -25.37 -14.74 1.38
C GLY A 266 -26.64 -13.90 1.28
N SER A 267 -26.84 -13.18 0.15
CA SER A 267 -28.07 -12.42 -0.10
C SER A 267 -29.29 -13.26 -0.44
N GLN A 268 -29.09 -14.54 -0.77
CA GLN A 268 -30.13 -15.43 -1.25
C GLN A 268 -30.63 -16.42 -0.19
N VAL A 269 -30.06 -16.37 0.99
CA VAL A 269 -30.34 -17.27 2.11
C VAL A 269 -30.72 -16.47 3.37
N ASP A 270 -31.17 -17.17 4.41
CA ASP A 270 -31.42 -16.58 5.72
C ASP A 270 -30.12 -16.01 6.33
N PHE A 271 -30.28 -15.25 7.43
CA PHE A 271 -29.17 -14.53 8.04
C PHE A 271 -28.08 -15.47 8.57
N GLU A 272 -28.46 -16.54 9.27
CA GLU A 272 -27.53 -17.48 9.89
C GLU A 272 -26.75 -18.29 8.85
N THR A 273 -27.43 -18.72 7.79
CA THR A 273 -26.80 -19.37 6.64
C THR A 273 -25.82 -18.43 5.93
N ALA A 274 -26.14 -17.14 5.80
CA ALA A 274 -25.24 -16.14 5.22
C ALA A 274 -23.98 -15.94 6.06
N LEU A 275 -24.08 -15.92 7.40
CA LEU A 275 -22.93 -15.90 8.30
C LEU A 275 -22.03 -17.14 8.13
N THR A 276 -22.62 -18.30 7.87
CA THR A 276 -21.90 -19.55 7.62
C THR A 276 -21.15 -19.51 6.29
N ILE A 277 -21.78 -19.00 5.21
CA ILE A 277 -21.15 -18.80 3.91
C ILE A 277 -19.94 -17.86 4.03
N GLU A 278 -20.11 -16.73 4.71
CA GLU A 278 -19.03 -15.78 5.01
C GLU A 278 -17.86 -16.44 5.73
N ALA A 279 -18.13 -17.29 6.76
CA ALA A 279 -17.09 -18.01 7.50
C ALA A 279 -16.30 -18.99 6.60
N ARG A 280 -16.96 -19.69 5.69
CA ARG A 280 -16.30 -20.61 4.76
C ARG A 280 -15.33 -19.90 3.82
N TYR A 281 -15.75 -18.80 3.23
CA TYR A 281 -14.88 -17.99 2.38
C TYR A 281 -13.72 -17.34 3.14
N PHE A 282 -13.96 -16.93 4.39
CA PHE A 282 -12.88 -16.44 5.25
C PHE A 282 -11.85 -17.52 5.56
N THR A 283 -12.31 -18.73 5.88
CA THR A 283 -11.42 -19.85 6.21
C THR A 283 -10.47 -20.17 5.05
N GLU A 284 -10.98 -20.18 3.81
CA GLU A 284 -10.14 -20.32 2.62
C GLU A 284 -9.04 -19.23 2.55
N LEU A 285 -9.41 -17.99 2.82
CA LEU A 285 -8.47 -16.87 2.76
C LEU A 285 -7.44 -16.89 3.88
N VAL A 286 -7.89 -17.11 5.13
CA VAL A 286 -7.00 -17.04 6.30
C VAL A 286 -6.03 -18.23 6.38
N THR A 287 -6.33 -19.34 5.74
CA THR A 287 -5.41 -20.48 5.60
C THR A 287 -4.51 -20.39 4.38
N GLY A 288 -4.83 -19.50 3.44
CA GLY A 288 -4.09 -19.34 2.19
C GLY A 288 -2.80 -18.52 2.33
N GLN A 289 -1.83 -18.77 1.47
CA GLN A 289 -0.52 -18.08 1.49
C GLN A 289 -0.63 -16.57 1.18
N VAL A 290 -1.56 -16.15 0.29
CA VAL A 290 -1.70 -14.74 -0.10
C VAL A 290 -2.00 -13.85 1.10
N SER A 291 -2.89 -14.26 2.00
CA SER A 291 -3.18 -13.48 3.22
C SER A 291 -1.96 -13.38 4.14
N LYS A 292 -1.16 -14.44 4.27
CA LYS A 292 0.09 -14.42 5.05
C LYS A 292 1.08 -13.39 4.49
N ASN A 293 1.27 -13.43 3.18
CA ASN A 293 2.13 -12.51 2.48
C ASN A 293 1.69 -11.05 2.68
N MET A 294 0.39 -10.79 2.49
CA MET A 294 -0.15 -9.43 2.61
C MET A 294 -0.16 -8.93 4.06
N ILE A 295 -0.45 -9.80 5.04
CA ILE A 295 -0.35 -9.46 6.47
C ILE A 295 1.10 -9.14 6.83
N GLN A 296 2.08 -9.96 6.39
CA GLN A 296 3.49 -9.69 6.64
C GLN A 296 3.88 -8.30 6.15
N ALA A 297 3.62 -8.00 4.88
CA ALA A 297 4.01 -6.73 4.28
C ALA A 297 3.23 -5.53 4.84
N PHE A 298 1.89 -5.57 4.76
CA PHE A 298 1.07 -4.38 5.02
C PHE A 298 0.75 -4.15 6.50
N PHE A 299 1.05 -5.11 7.36
CA PHE A 299 0.94 -4.90 8.79
C PHE A 299 2.32 -4.91 9.47
N PHE A 300 3.08 -6.01 9.42
CA PHE A 300 4.34 -6.10 10.17
C PHE A 300 5.45 -5.26 9.55
N ASP A 301 5.79 -5.46 8.28
CA ASP A 301 6.90 -4.76 7.63
C ASP A 301 6.60 -3.26 7.52
N LEU A 302 5.38 -2.89 7.12
CA LEU A 302 4.98 -1.49 7.03
C LEU A 302 5.00 -0.79 8.41
N GLN A 303 4.64 -1.51 9.49
CA GLN A 303 4.76 -0.99 10.84
C GLN A 303 6.23 -0.81 11.24
N ALA A 304 7.10 -1.79 10.95
CA ALA A 304 8.54 -1.71 11.23
C ALA A 304 9.16 -0.49 10.52
N VAL A 305 8.90 -0.34 9.22
CA VAL A 305 9.38 0.80 8.42
C VAL A 305 8.87 2.13 8.99
N ASN A 306 7.57 2.26 9.25
CA ASN A 306 6.99 3.51 9.74
C ASN A 306 7.34 3.82 11.21
N SER A 307 7.65 2.82 12.03
CA SER A 307 8.09 3.04 13.42
C SER A 307 9.53 3.54 13.52
N GLY A 308 10.31 3.50 12.43
CA GLY A 308 11.67 3.96 12.37
C GLY A 308 12.70 2.88 12.73
N ALA A 309 12.43 1.61 12.37
CA ALA A 309 13.39 0.51 12.58
C ALA A 309 14.75 0.82 11.94
N SER A 310 14.76 1.44 10.76
CA SER A 310 15.97 1.83 10.02
C SER A 310 16.48 3.24 10.36
N ARG A 311 15.82 3.97 11.28
CA ARG A 311 16.28 5.28 11.74
C ARG A 311 17.36 5.11 12.82
N PRO A 312 18.51 5.83 12.75
CA PRO A 312 19.52 5.80 13.82
C PRO A 312 18.94 6.18 15.18
N LYS A 313 19.29 5.39 16.20
CA LYS A 313 18.80 5.57 17.58
C LYS A 313 19.56 6.66 18.30
N GLY A 314 18.94 7.30 19.28
CA GLY A 314 19.59 8.29 20.16
C GLY A 314 19.80 9.67 19.54
N ILE A 315 19.29 9.92 18.33
CA ILE A 315 19.34 11.23 17.66
C ILE A 315 17.97 11.90 17.84
N GLU A 316 17.96 13.11 18.40
CA GLU A 316 16.76 13.90 18.59
C GLU A 316 16.15 14.31 17.24
N GLU A 317 14.82 14.34 17.18
CA GLU A 317 14.10 14.81 15.98
C GLU A 317 14.30 16.31 15.81
N ARG A 318 14.86 16.71 14.68
CA ARG A 318 15.05 18.11 14.31
C ARG A 318 14.08 18.50 13.19
N GLN A 319 13.27 19.52 13.45
CA GLN A 319 12.28 19.97 12.47
C GLN A 319 12.94 20.80 11.36
N ILE A 320 12.58 20.50 10.12
CA ILE A 320 12.95 21.26 8.93
C ILE A 320 11.82 22.24 8.63
N HIS A 321 12.09 23.53 8.64
CA HIS A 321 11.08 24.59 8.46
C HIS A 321 11.03 25.14 7.02
N LYS A 322 12.19 25.25 6.38
CA LYS A 322 12.33 25.83 5.05
C LYS A 322 13.23 24.96 4.17
N VAL A 323 12.71 24.53 3.02
CA VAL A 323 13.40 23.65 2.07
C VAL A 323 13.69 24.39 0.78
N ALA A 324 14.92 24.32 0.30
CA ALA A 324 15.27 24.68 -1.08
C ALA A 324 15.05 23.46 -1.99
N VAL A 325 14.29 23.61 -3.06
CA VAL A 325 14.17 22.62 -4.13
C VAL A 325 14.87 23.16 -5.38
N LEU A 326 15.94 22.49 -5.82
CA LEU A 326 16.73 22.87 -6.98
C LEU A 326 16.27 22.10 -8.21
N GLY A 327 15.76 22.80 -9.21
CA GLY A 327 15.09 22.25 -10.38
C GLY A 327 13.57 22.21 -10.19
N ALA A 328 12.86 22.93 -11.07
CA ALA A 328 11.39 23.04 -11.05
C ALA A 328 10.71 22.18 -12.13
N GLY A 329 11.41 21.15 -12.62
CA GLY A 329 10.84 20.14 -13.50
C GLY A 329 9.79 19.29 -12.80
N MET A 330 9.36 18.20 -13.46
CA MET A 330 8.29 17.32 -12.97
C MET A 330 8.54 16.83 -11.54
N MET A 331 9.78 16.38 -11.21
CA MET A 331 10.12 15.88 -9.89
C MET A 331 10.16 17.00 -8.86
N GLY A 332 10.92 18.08 -9.12
CA GLY A 332 11.03 19.19 -8.17
C GLY A 332 9.70 19.89 -7.89
N ALA A 333 8.84 20.06 -8.89
CA ALA A 333 7.49 20.59 -8.71
C ALA A 333 6.64 19.71 -7.78
N GLY A 334 6.72 18.39 -7.93
CA GLY A 334 6.01 17.43 -7.07
C GLY A 334 6.59 17.36 -5.64
N ILE A 335 7.92 17.48 -5.49
CA ILE A 335 8.60 17.55 -4.18
C ILE A 335 8.18 18.83 -3.45
N ALA A 336 8.20 19.98 -4.14
CA ALA A 336 7.75 21.27 -3.60
C ALA A 336 6.30 21.20 -3.09
N TYR A 337 5.39 20.62 -3.88
CA TYR A 337 4.01 20.40 -3.46
C TYR A 337 3.92 19.54 -2.18
N SER A 338 4.69 18.44 -2.11
CA SER A 338 4.65 17.52 -0.97
C SER A 338 5.17 18.17 0.31
N CYS A 339 6.23 18.97 0.22
CA CYS A 339 6.78 19.74 1.35
C CYS A 339 5.80 20.83 1.82
N ALA A 340 5.26 21.63 0.88
CA ALA A 340 4.30 22.68 1.21
C ALA A 340 3.02 22.14 1.85
N ARG A 341 2.52 20.98 1.38
CA ARG A 341 1.37 20.29 1.96
C ARG A 341 1.60 19.81 3.41
N ALA A 342 2.86 19.58 3.78
CA ALA A 342 3.28 19.23 5.13
C ALA A 342 3.53 20.46 6.03
N GLY A 343 3.25 21.68 5.55
CA GLY A 343 3.45 22.92 6.28
C GLY A 343 4.90 23.41 6.28
N ILE A 344 5.72 22.97 5.32
CA ILE A 344 7.11 23.40 5.16
C ILE A 344 7.15 24.52 4.11
N ASP A 345 7.86 25.60 4.37
CA ASP A 345 8.08 26.66 3.39
C ASP A 345 9.10 26.20 2.34
N VAL A 346 8.84 26.48 1.06
CA VAL A 346 9.63 25.97 -0.05
C VAL A 346 10.11 27.14 -0.92
N VAL A 347 11.40 27.19 -1.15
CA VAL A 347 11.99 28.02 -2.21
C VAL A 347 12.27 27.10 -3.41
N LEU A 348 11.48 27.27 -4.46
CA LEU A 348 11.60 26.49 -5.69
C LEU A 348 12.47 27.25 -6.68
N LYS A 349 13.74 26.81 -6.82
CA LYS A 349 14.74 27.47 -7.70
C LYS A 349 14.87 26.72 -9.03
N ASP A 350 14.93 27.50 -10.11
CA ASP A 350 15.32 27.01 -11.42
C ASP A 350 16.27 28.02 -12.09
N VAL A 351 16.61 27.84 -13.36
CA VAL A 351 17.49 28.74 -14.14
C VAL A 351 16.91 30.14 -14.30
N SER A 352 15.60 30.29 -14.15
CA SER A 352 14.92 31.61 -14.15
C SER A 352 13.64 31.51 -13.28
N VAL A 353 13.14 32.67 -12.85
CA VAL A 353 11.89 32.76 -12.10
C VAL A 353 10.69 32.25 -12.90
N GLU A 354 10.69 32.42 -14.22
CA GLU A 354 9.64 31.94 -15.12
C GLU A 354 9.64 30.40 -15.18
N ALA A 355 10.81 29.77 -15.22
CA ALA A 355 10.94 28.32 -15.16
C ALA A 355 10.45 27.78 -13.81
N ALA A 356 10.85 28.42 -12.71
CA ALA A 356 10.39 28.08 -11.36
C ALA A 356 8.87 28.27 -11.21
N ALA A 357 8.29 29.32 -11.74
CA ALA A 357 6.85 29.58 -11.72
C ALA A 357 6.05 28.51 -12.47
N LYS A 358 6.56 27.98 -13.58
CA LYS A 358 5.96 26.83 -14.28
C LYS A 358 5.92 25.60 -13.39
N GLY A 359 6.95 25.37 -12.58
CA GLY A 359 6.94 24.31 -11.57
C GLY A 359 5.86 24.51 -10.49
N LYS A 360 5.68 25.75 -9.99
CA LYS A 360 4.61 26.10 -9.05
C LYS A 360 3.21 25.87 -9.64
N ALA A 361 3.02 26.12 -10.94
CA ALA A 361 1.75 25.89 -11.65
C ALA A 361 1.28 24.42 -11.58
N TYR A 362 2.17 23.45 -11.36
CA TYR A 362 1.80 22.07 -11.07
C TYR A 362 0.96 21.96 -9.79
N SER A 363 1.39 22.64 -8.72
CA SER A 363 0.64 22.68 -7.44
C SER A 363 -0.72 23.37 -7.60
N GLU A 364 -0.79 24.46 -8.37
CA GLU A 364 -2.03 25.17 -8.67
C GLU A 364 -3.04 24.27 -9.37
N LYS A 365 -2.59 23.48 -10.36
CA LYS A 365 -3.43 22.52 -11.08
C LYS A 365 -3.97 21.41 -10.18
N LEU A 366 -3.13 20.85 -9.28
CA LEU A 366 -3.56 19.83 -8.33
C LEU A 366 -4.61 20.37 -7.38
N LEU A 367 -4.41 21.56 -6.84
CA LEU A 367 -5.31 22.19 -5.88
C LEU A 367 -6.62 22.66 -6.53
N ALA A 368 -6.59 23.18 -7.76
CA ALA A 368 -7.79 23.50 -8.52
C ALA A 368 -8.67 22.26 -8.72
N LYS A 369 -8.06 21.12 -9.07
CA LYS A 369 -8.75 19.83 -9.18
C LYS A 369 -9.30 19.33 -7.84
N ALA A 370 -8.57 19.54 -6.74
CA ALA A 370 -9.03 19.18 -5.40
C ALA A 370 -10.24 20.06 -4.97
N LEU A 371 -10.17 21.35 -5.26
CA LEU A 371 -11.23 22.32 -4.98
C LEU A 371 -12.53 21.98 -5.75
N SER A 372 -12.42 21.70 -7.07
CA SER A 372 -13.57 21.31 -7.90
C SER A 372 -14.26 20.03 -7.44
N ARG A 373 -13.57 19.19 -6.66
CA ARG A 373 -14.07 17.94 -6.08
C ARG A 373 -14.49 18.07 -4.60
N GLY A 374 -14.49 19.29 -4.06
CA GLY A 374 -14.83 19.55 -2.64
C GLY A 374 -13.84 18.91 -1.64
N ARG A 375 -12.58 18.63 -2.07
CA ARG A 375 -11.57 18.00 -1.21
C ARG A 375 -10.68 19.00 -0.47
N THR A 376 -10.77 20.28 -0.80
CA THR A 376 -10.08 21.40 -0.15
C THR A 376 -10.96 22.65 -0.22
N THR A 377 -10.58 23.71 0.51
CA THR A 377 -11.21 25.03 0.46
C THR A 377 -10.27 26.04 -0.22
N GLU A 378 -10.82 27.19 -0.64
CA GLU A 378 -10.01 28.28 -1.21
C GLU A 378 -8.93 28.75 -0.23
N ALA A 379 -9.28 28.96 1.03
CA ALA A 379 -8.32 29.37 2.06
C ALA A 379 -7.15 28.39 2.22
N LYS A 380 -7.43 27.08 2.25
CA LYS A 380 -6.37 26.04 2.34
C LYS A 380 -5.54 25.95 1.07
N ARG A 381 -6.16 26.17 -0.11
CA ARG A 381 -5.43 26.25 -1.38
C ARG A 381 -4.43 27.42 -1.34
N ASP A 382 -4.90 28.60 -0.97
CA ASP A 382 -4.10 29.84 -0.98
C ASP A 382 -2.99 29.78 0.08
N GLU A 383 -3.27 29.24 1.26
CA GLU A 383 -2.26 28.97 2.29
C GLU A 383 -1.13 28.06 1.78
N LEU A 384 -1.47 26.95 1.10
CA LEU A 384 -0.47 26.04 0.58
C LEU A 384 0.37 26.69 -0.53
N LEU A 385 -0.27 27.39 -1.46
CA LEU A 385 0.42 28.06 -2.58
C LEU A 385 1.32 29.20 -2.09
N ALA A 386 0.96 29.88 -1.00
CA ALA A 386 1.81 30.91 -0.39
C ALA A 386 3.14 30.37 0.17
N ARG A 387 3.18 29.07 0.52
CA ARG A 387 4.40 28.41 1.00
C ARG A 387 5.41 28.11 -0.11
N ILE A 388 5.06 28.21 -1.39
CA ILE A 388 5.97 27.93 -2.50
C ILE A 388 6.39 29.24 -3.15
N THR A 389 7.66 29.61 -2.97
CA THR A 389 8.26 30.81 -3.56
C THR A 389 9.12 30.41 -4.75
N PRO A 390 8.72 30.72 -5.98
CA PRO A 390 9.54 30.47 -7.17
C PRO A 390 10.65 31.55 -7.30
N THR A 391 11.87 31.12 -7.64
CA THR A 391 13.00 32.04 -7.84
C THR A 391 13.99 31.54 -8.89
N GLY A 392 14.74 32.48 -9.46
CA GLY A 392 15.94 32.21 -10.25
C GLY A 392 17.23 32.62 -9.50
N ASP A 393 17.11 33.31 -8.36
CA ASP A 393 18.25 33.85 -7.61
C ASP A 393 18.66 32.89 -6.46
N PRO A 394 19.93 32.43 -6.43
CA PRO A 394 20.45 31.64 -5.33
C PRO A 394 20.35 32.34 -3.95
N ALA A 395 20.43 33.69 -3.92
CA ALA A 395 20.36 34.43 -2.65
C ALA A 395 19.07 34.23 -1.87
N ASP A 396 17.96 33.91 -2.55
CA ASP A 396 16.66 33.63 -1.92
C ASP A 396 16.64 32.33 -1.08
N LEU A 397 17.68 31.48 -1.22
CA LEU A 397 17.82 30.24 -0.47
C LEU A 397 18.35 30.45 0.97
N ALA A 398 18.71 31.69 1.30
CA ALA A 398 19.12 32.00 2.68
C ALA A 398 18.08 31.58 3.70
N GLY A 399 18.53 30.97 4.80
CA GLY A 399 17.66 30.43 5.84
C GLY A 399 16.98 29.07 5.49
N CYS A 400 17.35 28.43 4.37
CA CYS A 400 16.92 27.05 4.12
C CYS A 400 17.74 26.07 4.96
N ASP A 401 17.04 25.23 5.73
CA ASP A 401 17.62 24.23 6.61
C ASP A 401 17.68 22.82 5.99
N ALA A 402 17.20 22.70 4.77
CA ALA A 402 17.40 21.53 3.91
C ALA A 402 17.37 21.92 2.42
N VAL A 403 18.07 21.14 1.61
CA VAL A 403 18.10 21.26 0.14
C VAL A 403 17.75 19.92 -0.47
N ILE A 404 16.86 19.92 -1.46
CA ILE A 404 16.56 18.73 -2.29
C ILE A 404 16.84 19.07 -3.74
N GLU A 405 17.90 18.53 -4.30
CA GLU A 405 18.30 18.71 -5.69
C GLU A 405 17.52 17.75 -6.58
N ALA A 406 16.92 18.27 -7.64
CA ALA A 406 16.12 17.54 -8.63
C ALA A 406 16.37 18.08 -10.06
N VAL A 407 17.63 18.43 -10.40
CA VAL A 407 18.04 18.83 -11.75
C VAL A 407 18.31 17.59 -12.63
N PHE A 408 18.71 17.80 -13.89
CA PHE A 408 19.01 16.72 -14.81
C PHE A 408 20.09 15.77 -14.27
N GLU A 409 20.01 14.49 -14.69
CA GLU A 409 20.87 13.39 -14.24
C GLU A 409 22.28 13.49 -14.89
N ASP A 410 23.06 14.44 -14.37
CA ASP A 410 24.44 14.74 -14.78
C ASP A 410 25.26 15.14 -13.55
N THR A 411 26.34 14.42 -13.28
CA THR A 411 27.19 14.62 -12.09
C THR A 411 27.78 16.04 -12.01
N ALA A 412 28.29 16.55 -13.13
CA ALA A 412 28.93 17.88 -13.14
C ALA A 412 27.90 19.00 -12.87
N LEU A 413 26.70 18.88 -13.46
CA LEU A 413 25.61 19.82 -13.19
C LEU A 413 25.17 19.76 -11.72
N LYS A 414 25.03 18.57 -11.14
CA LYS A 414 24.65 18.42 -9.73
C LYS A 414 25.72 19.02 -8.79
N HIS A 415 26.99 18.77 -9.05
CA HIS A 415 28.08 19.42 -8.32
C HIS A 415 28.00 20.95 -8.41
N LYS A 416 27.81 21.47 -9.62
CA LYS A 416 27.72 22.91 -9.84
C LYS A 416 26.59 23.57 -9.03
N VAL A 417 25.38 22.99 -9.04
CA VAL A 417 24.25 23.59 -8.33
C VAL A 417 24.40 23.54 -6.81
N PHE A 418 25.07 22.51 -6.27
CA PHE A 418 25.42 22.50 -4.83
C PHE A 418 26.49 23.51 -4.47
N GLN A 419 27.53 23.65 -5.31
CA GLN A 419 28.59 24.64 -5.10
C GLN A 419 28.06 26.07 -5.15
N GLU A 420 27.06 26.35 -5.97
CA GLU A 420 26.42 27.67 -6.08
C GLU A 420 25.71 28.10 -4.79
N ILE A 421 25.20 27.15 -3.99
CA ILE A 421 24.27 27.47 -2.89
C ILE A 421 24.81 27.16 -1.49
N GLN A 422 25.87 26.37 -1.36
CA GLN A 422 26.32 25.83 -0.07
C GLN A 422 26.76 26.92 0.94
N ASP A 423 27.19 28.09 0.47
CA ASP A 423 27.57 29.23 1.32
C ASP A 423 26.41 30.18 1.62
N ILE A 424 25.22 29.91 1.05
CA ILE A 424 24.02 30.76 1.16
C ILE A 424 23.00 30.15 2.13
N ILE A 425 22.85 28.85 2.11
CA ILE A 425 21.93 28.09 2.98
C ILE A 425 22.43 28.06 4.44
N GLU A 426 21.62 27.52 5.36
CA GLU A 426 22.07 27.36 6.73
C GLU A 426 23.35 26.49 6.82
N PRO A 427 24.30 26.84 7.71
CA PRO A 427 25.60 26.15 7.79
C PRO A 427 25.51 24.65 8.08
N ASP A 428 24.42 24.19 8.67
CA ASP A 428 24.12 22.81 9.02
C ASP A 428 22.94 22.24 8.24
N ALA A 429 22.58 22.87 7.11
CA ALA A 429 21.48 22.40 6.26
C ALA A 429 21.73 20.97 5.77
N LEU A 430 20.65 20.15 5.79
CA LEU A 430 20.66 18.81 5.19
C LEU A 430 20.76 18.93 3.67
N LEU A 431 21.67 18.20 3.04
CA LEU A 431 21.88 18.22 1.60
C LEU A 431 21.38 16.91 0.97
N CYS A 432 20.38 17.00 0.10
CA CYS A 432 19.77 15.82 -0.51
C CYS A 432 19.80 15.89 -2.04
N SER A 433 20.07 14.74 -2.69
CA SER A 433 19.89 14.58 -4.13
C SER A 433 18.77 13.61 -4.44
N ASN A 434 17.89 13.99 -5.40
CA ASN A 434 16.84 13.11 -5.92
C ASN A 434 17.33 12.32 -7.15
N THR A 435 18.61 12.04 -7.25
CA THR A 435 19.12 11.15 -8.30
C THR A 435 18.45 9.77 -8.24
N SER A 436 18.28 9.13 -9.39
CA SER A 436 17.73 7.77 -9.47
C SER A 436 18.80 6.69 -9.65
N THR A 437 19.99 7.07 -10.12
CA THR A 437 21.02 6.07 -10.52
C THR A 437 22.45 6.47 -10.21
N LEU A 438 22.74 7.77 -10.02
CA LEU A 438 24.10 8.23 -9.75
C LEU A 438 24.49 7.93 -8.29
N PRO A 439 25.64 7.30 -8.02
CA PRO A 439 26.06 6.99 -6.65
C PRO A 439 26.14 8.25 -5.79
N ILE A 440 25.54 8.18 -4.61
CA ILE A 440 25.53 9.29 -3.63
C ILE A 440 26.94 9.63 -3.17
N THR A 441 27.79 8.62 -3.02
CA THR A 441 29.21 8.78 -2.68
C THR A 441 29.95 9.67 -3.67
N VAL A 442 29.69 9.47 -4.98
CA VAL A 442 30.27 10.29 -6.06
C VAL A 442 29.73 11.72 -6.03
N LEU A 443 28.44 11.88 -5.82
CA LEU A 443 27.82 13.21 -5.74
C LEU A 443 28.28 13.98 -4.50
N ALA A 444 28.59 13.28 -3.42
CA ALA A 444 29.10 13.89 -2.19
C ALA A 444 30.49 14.54 -2.35
N GLU A 445 31.24 14.20 -3.41
CA GLU A 445 32.54 14.85 -3.72
C GLU A 445 32.36 16.33 -4.15
N GLY A 446 31.19 16.72 -4.62
CA GLY A 446 30.87 18.07 -5.04
C GLY A 446 30.42 19.01 -3.95
N VAL A 447 30.32 18.57 -2.68
CA VAL A 447 29.87 19.37 -1.56
C VAL A 447 30.96 19.54 -0.49
N SER A 448 30.95 20.67 0.23
CA SER A 448 31.90 20.93 1.32
C SER A 448 31.64 20.11 2.59
N ARG A 449 30.39 19.61 2.76
CA ARG A 449 29.95 18.85 3.95
C ARG A 449 29.38 17.49 3.55
N PRO A 450 30.23 16.52 3.11
CA PRO A 450 29.73 15.21 2.67
C PRO A 450 29.07 14.38 3.78
N VAL A 451 29.31 14.69 5.05
CA VAL A 451 28.66 14.06 6.20
C VAL A 451 27.16 14.39 6.29
N ASP A 452 26.76 15.56 5.76
CA ASP A 452 25.36 16.02 5.71
C ASP A 452 24.68 15.71 4.38
N PHE A 453 25.36 14.99 3.46
CA PHE A 453 24.85 14.66 2.14
C PHE A 453 24.23 13.27 2.10
N ILE A 454 23.02 13.16 1.52
CA ILE A 454 22.23 11.92 1.47
C ILE A 454 21.36 11.87 0.20
N GLY A 455 21.04 10.67 -0.27
CA GLY A 455 20.07 10.47 -1.34
C GLY A 455 18.63 10.48 -0.83
N LEU A 456 17.74 11.17 -1.55
CA LEU A 456 16.28 11.11 -1.38
C LEU A 456 15.62 10.84 -2.72
N HIS A 457 15.51 9.59 -3.09
CA HIS A 457 14.91 9.17 -4.35
C HIS A 457 13.39 9.13 -4.25
N PHE A 458 12.73 10.10 -4.86
CA PHE A 458 11.27 10.17 -5.00
C PHE A 458 10.83 9.49 -6.29
N PHE A 459 9.60 8.99 -6.29
CA PHE A 459 9.00 8.31 -7.45
C PHE A 459 7.94 9.17 -8.13
N SER A 460 7.86 9.08 -9.46
CA SER A 460 6.90 9.85 -10.26
C SER A 460 5.56 9.09 -10.42
N PRO A 461 4.41 9.79 -10.30
CA PRO A 461 4.24 11.20 -9.91
C PRO A 461 4.35 11.36 -8.38
N VAL A 462 5.13 12.34 -7.93
CA VAL A 462 5.48 12.51 -6.51
C VAL A 462 4.26 12.68 -5.60
N ASP A 463 3.21 13.35 -6.06
CA ASP A 463 1.98 13.56 -5.30
C ASP A 463 1.20 12.28 -5.00
N LYS A 464 1.44 11.20 -5.75
CA LYS A 464 0.74 9.92 -5.65
C LYS A 464 1.59 8.80 -5.07
N MET A 465 2.88 8.78 -5.40
CA MET A 465 3.78 7.70 -4.97
C MET A 465 4.07 7.82 -3.47
N PRO A 466 3.82 6.75 -2.70
CA PRO A 466 3.91 6.83 -1.24
C PRO A 466 5.34 6.69 -0.70
N LEU A 467 6.26 6.13 -1.49
CA LEU A 467 7.62 5.76 -1.06
C LEU A 467 8.63 6.88 -1.32
N VAL A 468 9.63 6.96 -0.45
CA VAL A 468 10.93 7.60 -0.71
C VAL A 468 12.03 6.63 -0.30
N GLU A 469 12.95 6.35 -1.21
CA GLU A 469 14.16 5.59 -0.95
C GLU A 469 15.24 6.54 -0.44
N ILE A 470 15.73 6.30 0.78
CA ILE A 470 16.79 7.07 1.43
C ILE A 470 18.11 6.32 1.22
N ILE A 471 19.08 6.97 0.59
CA ILE A 471 20.33 6.32 0.20
C ILE A 471 21.49 6.88 1.02
N LYS A 472 22.12 6.04 1.83
CA LYS A 472 23.28 6.37 2.65
C LYS A 472 24.56 6.20 1.83
N GLY A 473 25.24 7.31 1.48
CA GLY A 473 26.57 7.30 0.89
C GLY A 473 27.64 6.94 1.93
N GLU A 474 28.86 6.63 1.49
CA GLU A 474 29.96 6.21 2.37
C GLU A 474 30.29 7.23 3.47
N LYS A 475 30.17 8.52 3.18
CA LYS A 475 30.48 9.61 4.12
C LYS A 475 29.24 10.17 4.83
N THR A 476 28.05 9.68 4.50
CA THR A 476 26.79 10.15 5.10
C THR A 476 26.76 9.84 6.59
N GLY A 477 26.57 10.86 7.43
CA GLY A 477 26.47 10.71 8.88
C GLY A 477 25.10 10.21 9.33
N ASP A 478 25.05 9.62 10.52
CA ASP A 478 23.79 9.13 11.10
C ASP A 478 22.82 10.27 11.42
N GLU A 479 23.30 11.49 11.71
CA GLU A 479 22.43 12.65 11.88
C GLU A 479 21.74 13.04 10.58
N ALA A 480 22.45 13.03 9.45
CA ALA A 480 21.86 13.28 8.14
C ALA A 480 20.79 12.23 7.80
N LEU A 481 21.07 10.96 8.08
CA LEU A 481 20.10 9.87 7.88
C LEU A 481 18.85 10.05 8.76
N ALA A 482 19.03 10.38 10.05
CA ALA A 482 17.90 10.61 10.96
C ALA A 482 17.02 11.78 10.49
N ARG A 483 17.63 12.91 10.11
CA ARG A 483 16.93 14.09 9.60
C ARG A 483 16.19 13.82 8.27
N ALA A 484 16.83 13.09 7.37
CA ALA A 484 16.20 12.66 6.10
C ALA A 484 14.98 11.76 6.36
N PHE A 485 15.12 10.81 7.26
CA PHE A 485 14.04 9.90 7.67
C PHE A 485 12.86 10.68 8.26
N ASP A 486 13.12 11.61 9.17
CA ASP A 486 12.10 12.45 9.81
C ASP A 486 11.38 13.36 8.78
N LEU A 487 12.14 13.94 7.84
CA LEU A 487 11.57 14.73 6.74
C LEU A 487 10.61 13.91 5.88
N VAL A 488 11.02 12.70 5.48
CA VAL A 488 10.19 11.80 4.65
C VAL A 488 8.90 11.45 5.39
N ARG A 489 8.95 11.13 6.67
CA ARG A 489 7.75 10.89 7.49
C ARG A 489 6.87 12.13 7.62
N ARG A 490 7.46 13.30 7.82
CA ARG A 490 6.72 14.57 7.96
C ARG A 490 5.93 14.90 6.69
N ILE A 491 6.49 14.66 5.51
CA ILE A 491 5.79 14.83 4.23
C ILE A 491 4.81 13.68 3.91
N LYS A 492 4.57 12.80 4.89
CA LYS A 492 3.63 11.66 4.83
C LYS A 492 3.97 10.65 3.74
N LYS A 493 5.24 10.37 3.58
CA LYS A 493 5.74 9.29 2.75
C LYS A 493 6.38 8.19 3.60
N THR A 494 6.42 6.99 3.05
CA THR A 494 7.05 5.82 3.68
C THR A 494 8.53 5.81 3.35
N PRO A 495 9.44 5.91 4.33
CA PRO A 495 10.88 5.84 4.10
C PRO A 495 11.36 4.39 4.06
N ILE A 496 12.18 4.02 3.09
CA ILE A 496 13.08 2.87 3.19
C ILE A 496 14.52 3.35 3.19
N VAL A 497 15.41 2.61 3.82
CA VAL A 497 16.83 2.98 3.93
C VAL A 497 17.68 1.93 3.24
N VAL A 498 18.55 2.39 2.33
CA VAL A 498 19.49 1.53 1.60
C VAL A 498 20.89 2.14 1.61
N ASN A 499 21.90 1.31 1.42
CA ASN A 499 23.26 1.78 1.19
C ASN A 499 23.47 2.13 -0.29
N ASP A 500 24.47 2.95 -0.55
CA ASP A 500 24.79 3.44 -1.88
C ASP A 500 25.28 2.34 -2.82
N SER A 501 24.73 2.34 -4.00
CA SER A 501 25.20 1.56 -5.16
C SER A 501 24.67 2.19 -6.44
N ARG A 502 25.16 1.77 -7.60
CA ARG A 502 24.60 2.25 -8.87
C ARG A 502 23.17 1.74 -9.07
N GLY A 503 22.20 2.66 -9.14
CA GLY A 503 20.76 2.35 -9.25
C GLY A 503 20.13 1.93 -7.92
N PHE A 504 20.86 2.00 -6.82
CA PHE A 504 20.40 1.68 -5.46
C PHE A 504 19.70 0.33 -5.41
N PHE A 505 18.61 0.21 -4.66
CA PHE A 505 17.76 -0.98 -4.67
C PHE A 505 16.68 -0.89 -5.75
N THR A 506 15.87 0.17 -5.72
CA THR A 506 14.63 0.20 -6.49
C THR A 506 14.86 0.31 -8.00
N SER A 507 15.72 1.22 -8.47
CA SER A 507 16.00 1.37 -9.90
C SER A 507 16.75 0.16 -10.48
N ARG A 508 17.61 -0.48 -9.69
CA ARG A 508 18.33 -1.71 -10.06
C ARG A 508 17.34 -2.86 -10.26
N VAL A 509 16.45 -3.09 -9.29
CA VAL A 509 15.56 -4.25 -9.28
C VAL A 509 14.44 -4.12 -10.31
N ILE A 510 13.81 -2.95 -10.49
CA ILE A 510 12.80 -2.75 -11.54
C ILE A 510 13.39 -2.94 -12.95
N GLY A 511 14.69 -2.66 -13.10
CA GLY A 511 15.42 -2.94 -14.35
C GLY A 511 15.36 -4.42 -14.75
N GLN A 512 15.36 -5.35 -13.79
CA GLN A 512 15.27 -6.78 -14.06
C GLN A 512 13.90 -7.15 -14.64
N PHE A 513 12.82 -6.64 -14.07
CA PHE A 513 11.46 -6.81 -14.60
C PHE A 513 11.34 -6.34 -16.04
N ILE A 514 11.83 -5.13 -16.32
CA ILE A 514 11.75 -4.52 -17.64
C ILE A 514 12.59 -5.32 -18.65
N ASN A 515 13.82 -5.66 -18.28
CA ASN A 515 14.73 -6.41 -19.12
C ASN A 515 14.17 -7.79 -19.48
N GLU A 516 13.58 -8.53 -18.53
CA GLU A 516 12.97 -9.82 -18.82
C GLU A 516 11.75 -9.70 -19.76
N GLY A 517 10.91 -8.69 -19.57
CA GLY A 517 9.81 -8.44 -20.49
C GLY A 517 10.25 -8.15 -21.91
N VAL A 518 11.29 -7.33 -22.07
CA VAL A 518 11.87 -7.00 -23.38
C VAL A 518 12.62 -8.21 -23.99
N ALA A 519 13.32 -8.99 -23.16
CA ALA A 519 14.01 -10.21 -23.59
C ALA A 519 13.03 -11.22 -24.22
N MET A 520 11.86 -11.43 -23.60
CA MET A 520 10.84 -12.32 -24.15
C MET A 520 10.35 -11.90 -25.53
N VAL A 521 10.25 -10.59 -25.79
CA VAL A 521 9.95 -10.07 -27.16
C VAL A 521 11.05 -10.49 -28.12
N GLY A 522 12.34 -10.34 -27.76
CA GLY A 522 13.48 -10.74 -28.59
C GLY A 522 13.56 -12.24 -28.84
N GLU A 523 13.13 -13.04 -27.88
CA GLU A 523 13.05 -14.49 -27.98
C GLU A 523 11.94 -14.97 -28.93
N GLY A 524 11.01 -14.10 -29.27
CA GLY A 524 9.95 -14.37 -30.25
C GLY A 524 8.54 -14.46 -29.66
N VAL A 525 8.36 -14.19 -28.36
CA VAL A 525 7.03 -14.20 -27.73
C VAL A 525 6.17 -13.09 -28.29
N GLU A 526 4.88 -13.38 -28.51
CA GLU A 526 3.90 -12.37 -28.89
C GLU A 526 3.83 -11.24 -27.86
N PRO A 527 4.09 -9.98 -28.24
CA PRO A 527 4.17 -8.85 -27.29
C PRO A 527 2.94 -8.67 -26.42
N ALA A 528 1.75 -8.96 -26.95
CA ALA A 528 0.52 -8.93 -26.18
C ALA A 528 0.48 -9.99 -25.06
N SER A 529 1.10 -11.15 -25.27
CA SER A 529 1.25 -12.20 -24.25
C SER A 529 2.19 -11.77 -23.13
N VAL A 530 3.31 -11.12 -23.47
CA VAL A 530 4.23 -10.56 -22.49
C VAL A 530 3.53 -9.53 -21.60
N GLU A 531 2.76 -8.62 -22.19
CA GLU A 531 1.99 -7.61 -21.45
C GLU A 531 0.90 -8.24 -20.56
N GLN A 532 0.28 -9.31 -21.02
CA GLN A 532 -0.72 -10.04 -20.22
C GLN A 532 -0.07 -10.84 -19.09
N ALA A 533 1.11 -11.41 -19.31
CA ALA A 533 1.85 -12.12 -18.27
C ALA A 533 2.22 -11.18 -17.10
N ALA A 534 2.72 -9.98 -17.39
CA ALA A 534 2.99 -8.96 -16.37
C ALA A 534 1.71 -8.57 -15.61
N ALA A 535 0.62 -8.28 -16.32
CA ALA A 535 -0.64 -7.89 -15.71
C ALA A 535 -1.23 -9.00 -14.82
N GLN A 536 -1.21 -10.25 -15.29
CA GLN A 536 -1.74 -11.40 -14.55
C GLN A 536 -0.81 -11.89 -13.44
N ALA A 537 0.48 -11.57 -13.49
CA ALA A 537 1.36 -11.72 -12.34
C ALA A 537 1.02 -10.74 -11.21
N GLY A 538 0.28 -9.66 -11.51
CA GLY A 538 -0.19 -8.69 -10.53
C GLY A 538 0.55 -7.36 -10.56
N TYR A 539 1.40 -7.11 -11.55
CA TYR A 539 2.06 -5.82 -11.71
C TYR A 539 1.06 -4.72 -12.05
N PRO A 540 1.15 -3.54 -11.42
CA PRO A 540 0.22 -2.42 -11.69
C PRO A 540 0.46 -1.78 -13.06
N ALA A 541 1.68 -1.90 -13.60
CA ALA A 541 2.07 -1.43 -14.91
C ALA A 541 2.47 -2.61 -15.82
N LYS A 542 2.04 -2.57 -17.07
CA LYS A 542 2.47 -3.51 -18.09
C LYS A 542 3.91 -3.21 -18.50
N VAL A 543 4.74 -4.24 -18.71
CA VAL A 543 6.19 -4.12 -18.82
C VAL A 543 6.67 -3.30 -20.00
N LEU A 544 6.13 -3.53 -21.22
CA LEU A 544 6.54 -2.79 -22.41
C LEU A 544 6.05 -1.34 -22.35
N SER A 545 4.86 -1.12 -21.77
CA SER A 545 4.36 0.23 -21.57
C SER A 545 5.19 1.01 -20.54
N LEU A 546 5.72 0.34 -19.53
CA LEU A 546 6.60 0.96 -18.53
C LEU A 546 7.94 1.34 -19.15
N MET A 547 8.49 0.47 -20.01
CA MET A 547 9.71 0.77 -20.76
C MET A 547 9.58 2.03 -21.62
N ASP A 548 8.44 2.20 -22.30
CA ASP A 548 8.16 3.40 -23.09
C ASP A 548 8.07 4.67 -22.22
N GLU A 549 7.51 4.59 -21.03
CA GLU A 549 7.45 5.72 -20.09
C GLU A 549 8.85 6.16 -19.61
N LEU A 550 9.75 5.20 -19.38
CA LEU A 550 11.13 5.46 -18.97
C LEU A 550 12.02 5.91 -20.14
N THR A 551 11.57 5.72 -21.37
CA THR A 551 12.31 5.82 -22.64
C THR A 551 13.40 4.74 -22.79
N LEU A 552 13.53 4.17 -23.99
CA LEU A 552 14.51 3.11 -24.28
C LEU A 552 15.95 3.65 -24.27
N THR A 553 16.11 4.94 -24.49
CA THR A 553 17.43 5.60 -24.49
C THR A 553 18.06 5.69 -23.12
N LEU A 554 17.26 5.74 -22.04
CA LEU A 554 17.78 5.82 -20.67
C LEU A 554 18.43 4.51 -20.21
N PRO A 555 17.74 3.34 -20.23
CA PRO A 555 18.37 2.05 -19.92
C PRO A 555 19.58 1.76 -20.82
N ARG A 556 19.51 2.11 -22.09
CA ARG A 556 20.65 1.98 -23.02
C ARG A 556 21.87 2.80 -22.58
N LYS A 557 21.66 4.06 -22.14
CA LYS A 557 22.72 4.90 -21.60
C LYS A 557 23.33 4.27 -20.35
N ILE A 558 22.49 3.90 -19.40
CA ILE A 558 22.91 3.24 -18.14
C ILE A 558 23.71 1.96 -18.42
N ARG A 559 23.21 1.09 -19.31
CA ARG A 559 23.89 -0.12 -19.75
C ARG A 559 25.28 0.19 -20.31
N ASN A 560 25.39 1.14 -21.23
CA ASN A 560 26.66 1.47 -21.87
C ASN A 560 27.68 2.05 -20.88
N GLU A 561 27.24 2.84 -19.93
CA GLU A 561 28.09 3.36 -18.85
C GLU A 561 28.54 2.24 -17.90
N THR A 562 27.63 1.31 -17.52
CA THR A 562 27.95 0.17 -16.67
C THR A 562 28.90 -0.80 -17.38
N LYS A 563 28.65 -1.11 -18.66
CA LYS A 563 29.53 -1.93 -19.48
C LYS A 563 30.94 -1.36 -19.49
N ARG A 564 31.10 -0.08 -19.79
CA ARG A 564 32.38 0.59 -19.79
C ARG A 564 33.10 0.50 -18.43
N ALA A 565 32.38 0.75 -17.33
CA ALA A 565 32.95 0.66 -15.99
C ALA A 565 33.42 -0.76 -15.64
N VAL A 566 32.67 -1.79 -16.05
CA VAL A 566 33.06 -3.21 -15.85
C VAL A 566 34.33 -3.55 -16.67
N GLU A 567 34.38 -3.12 -17.93
CA GLU A 567 35.52 -3.38 -18.85
C GLU A 567 36.77 -2.60 -18.38
N GLU A 568 36.66 -1.37 -17.93
CA GLU A 568 37.74 -0.56 -17.36
C GLU A 568 38.31 -1.19 -16.08
N ALA A 569 37.46 -1.88 -15.28
CA ALA A 569 37.88 -2.65 -14.11
C ALA A 569 38.46 -4.05 -14.45
N GLY A 570 38.60 -4.38 -15.74
CA GLY A 570 39.15 -5.67 -16.22
C GLY A 570 38.14 -6.82 -16.21
N GLY A 571 36.85 -6.54 -16.00
CA GLY A 571 35.76 -7.51 -16.06
C GLY A 571 35.23 -7.73 -17.50
N THR A 572 34.31 -8.68 -17.63
CA THR A 572 33.60 -8.95 -18.90
C THR A 572 32.13 -8.61 -18.71
N TRP A 573 31.57 -7.79 -19.58
CA TRP A 573 30.12 -7.49 -19.57
C TRP A 573 29.36 -8.72 -20.10
N PRO A 574 28.45 -9.32 -19.29
CA PRO A 574 27.75 -10.55 -19.71
C PRO A 574 26.67 -10.28 -20.78
N GLY A 575 26.23 -9.00 -20.93
CA GLY A 575 25.09 -8.64 -21.76
C GLY A 575 23.75 -9.12 -21.19
N HIS A 576 22.67 -8.69 -21.83
CA HIS A 576 21.33 -9.18 -21.56
C HIS A 576 20.56 -9.39 -22.89
N PRO A 577 19.71 -10.42 -23.02
CA PRO A 577 18.94 -10.65 -24.25
C PRO A 577 18.06 -9.45 -24.69
N SER A 578 17.68 -8.57 -23.78
CA SER A 578 16.95 -7.33 -24.09
C SER A 578 17.79 -6.30 -24.84
N ASP A 579 19.13 -6.35 -24.75
CA ASP A 579 20.01 -5.32 -25.31
C ASP A 579 19.83 -5.17 -26.81
N ALA A 580 19.80 -6.28 -27.55
CA ALA A 580 19.59 -6.28 -28.99
C ALA A 580 18.21 -5.74 -29.41
N VAL A 581 17.17 -5.99 -28.61
CA VAL A 581 15.81 -5.46 -28.87
C VAL A 581 15.80 -3.95 -28.71
N ILE A 582 16.37 -3.45 -27.62
CA ILE A 582 16.45 -2.01 -27.33
C ILE A 582 17.23 -1.29 -28.43
N ASP A 583 18.38 -1.84 -28.82
CA ASP A 583 19.22 -1.25 -29.88
C ASP A 583 18.47 -1.20 -31.21
N ARG A 584 17.80 -2.27 -31.61
CA ARG A 584 16.99 -2.28 -32.85
C ARG A 584 15.82 -1.29 -32.78
N MET A 585 15.12 -1.22 -31.65
CA MET A 585 14.01 -0.27 -31.48
C MET A 585 14.49 1.19 -31.67
N VAL A 586 15.64 1.53 -31.12
CA VAL A 586 16.17 2.90 -31.19
C VAL A 586 16.84 3.20 -32.52
N ASP A 587 17.77 2.33 -32.97
CA ASP A 587 18.65 2.60 -34.11
C ASP A 587 18.03 2.20 -35.47
N GLU A 588 17.32 1.06 -35.53
CA GLU A 588 16.72 0.57 -36.78
C GLU A 588 15.33 1.16 -37.01
N PHE A 589 14.52 1.21 -35.96
CA PHE A 589 13.10 1.63 -36.08
C PHE A 589 12.83 3.07 -35.65
N GLY A 590 13.80 3.77 -35.05
CA GLY A 590 13.64 5.15 -34.61
C GLY A 590 12.56 5.34 -33.55
N ARG A 591 12.38 4.34 -32.63
CA ARG A 591 11.32 4.29 -31.64
C ARG A 591 11.90 4.37 -30.21
N PRO A 592 12.29 5.57 -29.73
CA PRO A 592 12.99 5.71 -28.46
C PRO A 592 12.07 5.68 -27.23
N GLY A 593 10.75 5.61 -27.38
CA GLY A 593 9.77 5.60 -26.30
C GLY A 593 8.79 6.75 -26.38
N ARG A 594 7.96 6.91 -25.35
CA ARG A 594 6.86 7.89 -25.31
C ARG A 594 7.30 9.33 -25.53
N SER A 595 8.40 9.78 -24.93
CA SER A 595 8.89 11.14 -25.09
C SER A 595 9.30 11.48 -26.52
N GLY A 596 9.68 10.46 -27.31
CA GLY A 596 9.95 10.57 -28.74
C GLY A 596 8.72 10.32 -29.62
N GLY A 597 7.54 10.14 -29.04
CA GLY A 597 6.28 9.91 -29.77
C GLY A 597 6.11 8.49 -30.33
N ALA A 598 7.06 7.58 -30.12
CA ALA A 598 7.04 6.22 -30.63
C ALA A 598 7.91 5.29 -29.76
N GLY A 599 7.40 4.14 -29.38
CA GLY A 599 8.11 3.12 -28.62
C GLY A 599 7.58 1.72 -28.94
N PHE A 600 7.47 0.85 -27.95
CA PHE A 600 6.74 -0.42 -28.10
C PHE A 600 5.27 -0.19 -28.41
N TYR A 601 4.78 1.01 -28.07
CA TYR A 601 3.43 1.45 -28.37
C TYR A 601 3.42 2.59 -29.40
N GLU A 602 2.27 2.72 -30.06
CA GLU A 602 1.88 3.89 -30.84
C GLU A 602 1.29 4.94 -29.89
N TYR A 603 1.54 6.22 -30.22
CA TYR A 603 1.02 7.37 -29.47
C TYR A 603 0.26 8.30 -30.41
N ASP A 604 -0.82 8.91 -29.90
CA ASP A 604 -1.58 9.93 -30.63
C ASP A 604 -0.92 11.31 -30.53
N GLU A 605 -1.46 12.29 -31.23
CA GLU A 605 -0.97 13.67 -31.28
C GLU A 605 -0.91 14.36 -29.90
N ASN A 606 -1.69 13.85 -28.93
CA ASN A 606 -1.72 14.34 -27.55
C ASN A 606 -0.78 13.56 -26.60
N GLY A 607 0.01 12.63 -27.15
CA GLY A 607 0.88 11.72 -26.39
C GLY A 607 0.11 10.63 -25.64
N GLY A 608 -1.12 10.38 -26.01
CA GLY A 608 -1.95 9.28 -25.51
C GLY A 608 -1.53 7.95 -26.12
N ARG A 609 -1.29 6.94 -25.28
CA ARG A 609 -0.94 5.59 -25.74
C ARG A 609 -2.14 4.92 -26.39
N THR A 610 -1.97 4.35 -27.59
CA THR A 610 -3.05 3.72 -28.36
C THR A 610 -2.97 2.19 -28.39
N ARG A 611 -2.03 1.61 -29.12
CA ARG A 611 -1.87 0.15 -29.30
C ARG A 611 -0.38 -0.23 -29.32
N LEU A 612 -0.09 -1.50 -29.14
CA LEU A 612 1.23 -2.04 -29.44
C LEU A 612 1.59 -1.77 -30.90
N TRP A 613 2.82 -1.38 -31.17
CA TRP A 613 3.30 -1.17 -32.52
C TRP A 613 3.24 -2.45 -33.34
N PRO A 614 2.53 -2.50 -34.49
CA PRO A 614 2.39 -3.71 -35.30
C PRO A 614 3.70 -4.31 -35.76
N GLY A 615 4.74 -3.50 -35.96
CA GLY A 615 6.08 -3.96 -36.32
C GLY A 615 6.74 -4.87 -35.28
N LEU A 616 6.29 -4.86 -34.03
CA LEU A 616 6.79 -5.81 -33.02
C LEU A 616 6.48 -7.26 -33.43
N ARG A 617 5.27 -7.50 -33.91
CA ARG A 617 4.87 -8.83 -34.42
C ARG A 617 5.64 -9.19 -35.69
N GLU A 618 5.82 -8.24 -36.59
CA GLU A 618 6.50 -8.44 -37.87
C GLU A 618 8.00 -8.76 -37.71
N HIS A 619 8.67 -8.05 -36.79
CA HIS A 619 10.13 -8.09 -36.70
C HIS A 619 10.67 -8.96 -35.58
N PHE A 620 9.85 -9.29 -34.55
CA PHE A 620 10.31 -10.04 -33.39
C PHE A 620 9.55 -11.34 -33.15
N THR A 621 8.23 -11.42 -33.40
CA THR A 621 7.45 -12.62 -33.07
C THR A 621 7.85 -13.81 -33.97
N LYS A 622 8.06 -14.97 -33.33
CA LYS A 622 8.39 -16.23 -34.00
C LYS A 622 7.25 -17.22 -33.76
N PRO A 623 6.62 -17.79 -34.80
CA PRO A 623 5.46 -18.68 -34.66
C PRO A 623 5.73 -19.93 -33.80
N ASP A 624 6.97 -20.42 -33.81
CA ASP A 624 7.35 -21.64 -33.12
C ASP A 624 7.88 -21.42 -31.68
N THR A 625 7.77 -20.19 -31.17
CA THR A 625 8.16 -19.89 -29.79
C THR A 625 7.13 -20.46 -28.83
N ASP A 626 7.53 -21.46 -28.05
CA ASP A 626 6.70 -22.11 -27.01
C ASP A 626 7.29 -21.86 -25.63
N ILE A 627 7.00 -20.69 -25.06
CA ILE A 627 7.33 -20.37 -23.67
C ILE A 627 6.03 -20.45 -22.85
N PRO A 628 5.98 -21.34 -21.84
CA PRO A 628 4.79 -21.45 -20.99
C PRO A 628 4.42 -20.12 -20.36
N PHE A 629 3.13 -19.81 -20.32
CA PHE A 629 2.65 -18.53 -19.76
C PHE A 629 3.07 -18.34 -18.29
N ALA A 630 3.09 -19.41 -17.51
CA ALA A 630 3.59 -19.40 -16.14
C ALA A 630 5.07 -19.02 -16.07
N ASP A 631 5.89 -19.53 -16.99
CA ASP A 631 7.31 -19.18 -17.08
C ASP A 631 7.48 -17.68 -17.39
N MET A 632 6.63 -17.12 -18.26
CA MET A 632 6.68 -15.67 -18.55
C MET A 632 6.44 -14.84 -17.29
N GLN A 633 5.47 -15.23 -16.46
CA GLN A 633 5.16 -14.57 -15.20
C GLN A 633 6.29 -14.72 -14.18
N GLU A 634 6.77 -15.96 -13.99
CA GLU A 634 7.81 -16.25 -13.01
C GLU A 634 9.16 -15.65 -13.39
N ARG A 635 9.52 -15.59 -14.67
CA ARG A 635 10.76 -14.93 -15.11
C ARG A 635 10.82 -13.49 -14.62
N MET A 636 9.73 -12.73 -14.71
CA MET A 636 9.64 -11.36 -14.21
C MET A 636 9.74 -11.31 -12.69
N LEU A 637 8.99 -12.15 -11.97
CA LEU A 637 8.98 -12.19 -10.51
C LEU A 637 10.33 -12.68 -9.93
N PHE A 638 10.89 -13.72 -10.49
CA PHE A 638 12.16 -14.30 -10.04
C PHE A 638 13.34 -13.38 -10.30
N SER A 639 13.39 -12.70 -11.45
CA SER A 639 14.50 -11.79 -11.75
C SER A 639 14.60 -10.66 -10.70
N GLU A 640 13.49 -10.08 -10.29
CA GLU A 640 13.47 -9.05 -9.23
C GLU A 640 13.79 -9.65 -7.85
N ALA A 641 13.20 -10.80 -7.51
CA ALA A 641 13.43 -11.44 -6.22
C ALA A 641 14.88 -11.89 -6.04
N LEU A 642 15.49 -12.52 -7.07
CA LEU A 642 16.88 -12.94 -7.05
C LEU A 642 17.85 -11.76 -6.95
N ASP A 643 17.59 -10.67 -7.68
CA ASP A 643 18.44 -9.48 -7.60
C ASP A 643 18.30 -8.75 -6.25
N SER A 644 17.13 -8.82 -5.62
CA SER A 644 16.95 -8.33 -4.25
C SER A 644 17.75 -9.12 -3.22
N VAL A 645 17.93 -10.43 -3.41
CA VAL A 645 18.85 -11.23 -2.57
C VAL A 645 20.30 -10.82 -2.81
N ARG A 646 20.69 -10.53 -4.06
CA ARG A 646 22.03 -9.99 -4.36
C ARG A 646 22.23 -8.62 -3.70
N CYS A 647 21.20 -7.77 -3.66
CA CYS A 647 21.25 -6.50 -2.90
C CYS A 647 21.51 -6.71 -1.40
N LEU A 648 20.99 -7.80 -0.79
CA LEU A 648 21.34 -8.16 0.59
C LEU A 648 22.79 -8.65 0.71
N GLU A 649 23.26 -9.53 -0.18
CA GLU A 649 24.65 -10.02 -0.21
C GLU A 649 25.66 -8.88 -0.34
N GLU A 650 25.33 -7.89 -1.16
CA GLU A 650 26.16 -6.71 -1.44
C GLU A 650 25.98 -5.61 -0.38
N ASN A 651 25.15 -5.83 0.63
CA ASN A 651 24.81 -4.84 1.68
C ASN A 651 24.22 -3.53 1.12
N VAL A 652 23.53 -3.59 -0.02
CA VAL A 652 22.71 -2.49 -0.53
C VAL A 652 21.40 -2.41 0.26
N LEU A 653 20.72 -3.54 0.44
CA LEU A 653 19.60 -3.71 1.37
C LEU A 653 20.13 -4.09 2.76
N ILE A 654 19.50 -3.55 3.79
CA ILE A 654 19.89 -3.77 5.19
C ILE A 654 18.83 -4.60 5.92
N THR A 655 17.54 -4.40 5.60
CA THR A 655 16.42 -5.06 6.26
C THR A 655 15.48 -5.72 5.25
N VAL A 656 14.81 -6.77 5.69
CA VAL A 656 13.77 -7.47 4.91
C VAL A 656 12.53 -6.60 4.75
N ALA A 657 12.16 -5.85 5.80
CA ALA A 657 11.03 -4.94 5.76
C ALA A 657 11.20 -3.84 4.70
N ASP A 658 12.39 -3.21 4.62
CA ASP A 658 12.68 -2.19 3.60
C ASP A 658 12.64 -2.78 2.18
N ALA A 659 13.13 -4.03 1.99
CA ALA A 659 13.05 -4.73 0.71
C ALA A 659 11.61 -5.00 0.28
N ASN A 660 10.78 -5.56 1.17
CA ASN A 660 9.40 -5.91 0.86
C ASN A 660 8.56 -4.66 0.58
N ILE A 661 8.60 -3.67 1.46
CA ILE A 661 7.83 -2.43 1.31
C ILE A 661 8.34 -1.60 0.13
N GLY A 662 9.66 -1.49 -0.02
CA GLY A 662 10.29 -0.77 -1.13
C GLY A 662 9.91 -1.36 -2.49
N SER A 663 9.90 -2.67 -2.63
CA SER A 663 9.51 -3.33 -3.89
C SER A 663 8.03 -3.12 -4.23
N ILE A 664 7.13 -3.22 -3.26
CA ILE A 664 5.69 -3.01 -3.51
C ILE A 664 5.38 -1.54 -3.81
N MET A 665 5.81 -0.63 -2.94
CA MET A 665 5.41 0.78 -2.99
C MET A 665 6.23 1.63 -3.94
N GLY A 666 7.48 1.23 -4.24
CA GLY A 666 8.39 1.96 -5.11
C GLY A 666 8.34 1.50 -6.56
N ILE A 667 8.43 0.21 -6.79
CA ILE A 667 8.56 -0.36 -8.13
C ILE A 667 7.38 -1.21 -8.59
N GLY A 668 6.36 -1.36 -7.74
CA GLY A 668 5.12 -2.03 -8.11
C GLY A 668 5.22 -3.55 -8.17
N PHE A 669 6.14 -4.15 -7.41
CA PHE A 669 6.14 -5.61 -7.25
C PHE A 669 4.77 -6.06 -6.72
N PRO A 670 4.22 -7.19 -7.19
CA PRO A 670 2.84 -7.56 -6.92
C PRO A 670 2.51 -7.67 -5.43
N ALA A 671 1.49 -6.94 -4.98
CA ALA A 671 1.12 -6.84 -3.57
C ALA A 671 0.74 -8.18 -2.91
N TRP A 672 0.18 -9.12 -3.69
CA TRP A 672 -0.20 -10.45 -3.20
C TRP A 672 0.99 -11.31 -2.76
N THR A 673 2.17 -10.98 -3.23
CA THR A 673 3.42 -11.67 -2.88
C THR A 673 3.96 -11.30 -1.51
N GLY A 674 3.56 -10.12 -0.98
CA GLY A 674 4.12 -9.55 0.23
C GLY A 674 5.48 -8.85 0.05
N GLY A 675 5.95 -8.69 -1.19
CA GLY A 675 7.26 -8.11 -1.52
C GLY A 675 8.28 -9.17 -1.95
N VAL A 676 9.41 -8.72 -2.44
CA VAL A 676 10.41 -9.56 -3.11
C VAL A 676 10.96 -10.69 -2.23
N LEU A 677 11.24 -10.44 -0.96
CA LEU A 677 11.77 -11.46 -0.05
C LEU A 677 10.66 -12.32 0.58
N GLN A 678 9.49 -11.72 0.84
CA GLN A 678 8.33 -12.48 1.30
C GLN A 678 7.79 -13.41 0.19
N TYR A 679 7.92 -13.04 -1.07
CA TYR A 679 7.61 -13.93 -2.20
C TYR A 679 8.45 -15.21 -2.15
N ILE A 680 9.75 -15.09 -1.85
CA ILE A 680 10.64 -16.24 -1.67
C ILE A 680 10.21 -17.08 -0.47
N ASN A 681 9.93 -16.45 0.69
CA ASN A 681 9.48 -17.13 1.90
C ASN A 681 8.17 -17.91 1.70
N GLY A 682 7.23 -17.29 0.97
CA GLY A 682 5.90 -17.84 0.72
C GLY A 682 5.77 -18.69 -0.55
N TYR A 683 6.86 -18.96 -1.25
CA TYR A 683 6.82 -19.78 -2.46
C TYR A 683 6.46 -21.24 -2.14
N GLU A 684 5.88 -21.95 -3.10
CA GLU A 684 5.54 -23.35 -2.93
C GLU A 684 6.79 -24.18 -2.60
N GLY A 685 6.78 -24.92 -1.49
CA GLY A 685 7.96 -25.60 -0.96
C GLY A 685 8.98 -24.69 -0.25
N GLY A 686 8.64 -23.42 0.02
CA GLY A 686 9.50 -22.46 0.70
C GLY A 686 10.79 -22.14 -0.09
N LEU A 687 11.84 -21.74 0.62
CA LEU A 687 13.14 -21.43 0.00
C LEU A 687 13.72 -22.58 -0.83
N PRO A 688 13.68 -23.85 -0.39
CA PRO A 688 14.11 -24.97 -1.22
C PRO A 688 13.35 -25.09 -2.54
N GLY A 689 12.02 -24.92 -2.52
CA GLY A 689 11.18 -24.91 -3.72
C GLY A 689 11.53 -23.77 -4.67
N PHE A 690 11.74 -22.57 -4.13
CA PHE A 690 12.16 -21.41 -4.90
C PHE A 690 13.54 -21.60 -5.55
N VAL A 691 14.53 -22.15 -4.81
CA VAL A 691 15.86 -22.48 -5.33
C VAL A 691 15.79 -23.52 -6.46
N ALA A 692 14.97 -24.57 -6.30
CA ALA A 692 14.79 -25.59 -7.35
C ALA A 692 14.21 -24.94 -8.62
N ARG A 693 13.18 -24.12 -8.48
CA ARG A 693 12.56 -23.44 -9.63
C ARG A 693 13.50 -22.43 -10.29
N ALA A 694 14.27 -21.69 -9.52
CA ALA A 694 15.28 -20.77 -10.05
C ALA A 694 16.31 -21.49 -10.92
N ARG A 695 16.76 -22.68 -10.50
CA ARG A 695 17.66 -23.53 -11.30
C ARG A 695 17.01 -24.01 -12.60
N GLU A 696 15.75 -24.42 -12.59
CA GLU A 696 15.02 -24.79 -13.80
C GLU A 696 14.90 -23.60 -14.78
N LEU A 697 14.63 -22.40 -14.27
CA LEU A 697 14.59 -21.21 -15.09
C LEU A 697 15.99 -20.87 -15.65
N ALA A 698 17.05 -21.09 -14.87
CA ALA A 698 18.41 -20.90 -15.34
C ALA A 698 18.79 -21.87 -16.47
N GLU A 699 18.43 -23.14 -16.36
CA GLU A 699 18.65 -24.12 -17.41
C GLU A 699 17.94 -23.79 -18.73
N ARG A 700 16.72 -23.21 -18.63
CA ARG A 700 15.91 -22.88 -19.80
C ARG A 700 16.23 -21.50 -20.40
N TYR A 701 16.52 -20.53 -19.57
CA TYR A 701 16.54 -19.11 -19.98
C TYR A 701 17.87 -18.39 -19.68
N GLY A 702 18.82 -19.07 -19.03
CA GLY A 702 20.21 -18.61 -18.83
C GLY A 702 20.54 -18.26 -17.37
N ASP A 703 21.82 -18.13 -17.13
CA ASP A 703 22.46 -18.08 -15.81
C ASP A 703 22.03 -16.91 -14.92
N ARG A 704 21.36 -15.90 -15.47
CA ARG A 704 20.81 -14.78 -14.70
C ARG A 704 19.75 -15.20 -13.66
N PHE A 705 19.17 -16.40 -13.81
CA PHE A 705 18.24 -17.01 -12.86
C PHE A 705 18.93 -17.92 -11.83
N LEU A 706 20.25 -18.08 -11.87
CA LEU A 706 20.97 -18.86 -10.86
C LEU A 706 20.73 -18.23 -9.46
N PRO A 707 20.35 -19.06 -8.47
CA PRO A 707 20.10 -18.55 -7.12
C PRO A 707 21.40 -18.04 -6.49
N PRO A 708 21.39 -16.85 -5.85
CA PRO A 708 22.52 -16.32 -5.09
C PRO A 708 22.94 -17.23 -3.93
N ALA A 709 24.20 -17.14 -3.49
CA ALA A 709 24.77 -18.00 -2.48
C ALA A 709 24.01 -17.90 -1.14
N LEU A 710 23.65 -16.69 -0.70
CA LEU A 710 22.86 -16.45 0.51
C LEU A 710 21.51 -17.18 0.50
N LEU A 711 20.83 -17.20 -0.66
CA LEU A 711 19.56 -17.89 -0.80
C LEU A 711 19.71 -19.41 -0.67
N VAL A 712 20.75 -19.97 -1.33
CA VAL A 712 21.05 -21.40 -1.25
C VAL A 712 21.42 -21.81 0.17
N GLU A 713 22.28 -21.03 0.84
CA GLU A 713 22.69 -21.28 2.23
C GLU A 713 21.49 -21.29 3.19
N LYS A 714 20.60 -20.27 3.09
CA LYS A 714 19.38 -20.22 3.90
C LYS A 714 18.44 -21.40 3.64
N ALA A 715 18.27 -21.75 2.36
CA ALA A 715 17.44 -22.92 1.98
C ALA A 715 17.98 -24.22 2.58
N GLU A 716 19.31 -24.44 2.55
CA GLU A 716 19.94 -25.63 3.14
C GLU A 716 19.83 -25.68 4.66
N LYS A 717 19.84 -24.52 5.32
CA LYS A 717 19.67 -24.41 6.79
C LYS A 717 18.21 -24.44 7.24
N GLY A 718 17.23 -24.42 6.34
CA GLY A 718 15.82 -24.31 6.68
C GLY A 718 15.44 -22.96 7.29
N GLU A 719 16.18 -21.91 6.98
CA GLU A 719 15.94 -20.54 7.41
C GLU A 719 15.01 -19.81 6.42
N THR A 720 14.43 -18.67 6.87
CA THR A 720 13.69 -17.75 6.02
C THR A 720 14.30 -16.35 6.06
N PHE A 721 13.88 -15.45 5.18
CA PHE A 721 14.24 -14.04 5.26
C PHE A 721 13.36 -13.34 6.32
N HIS A 722 13.99 -12.81 7.36
CA HIS A 722 13.34 -12.01 8.42
C HIS A 722 14.36 -11.07 9.05
N ASP A 723 13.89 -9.95 9.65
CA ASP A 723 14.72 -8.98 10.40
C ASP A 723 14.94 -9.41 11.85
#